data_ae98db2e87d404b79084647c3dd166df
#
_entry.id   ae98db2e87d404b79084647c3dd166df
#
_cell.length_a   1.000
_cell.length_b   1.000
_cell.length_c   1.000
_cell.angle_alpha   90.00
_cell.angle_beta   90.00
_cell.angle_gamma   90.00
#
_symmetry.space_group_name_H-M   'P 1'
#
loop_
_entity.id
_entity.type
_entity.pdbx_description
1 polymer ?
#
loop_
_entity_poly.entity_id
_entity_poly.type
_entity_poly.pdbx_seq_one_letter_code
_entity_poly.pdbx_strand_id
1 'polypeptide(L)'
;MQPIMPAVGGGRQRLLGLYHALGEDIQATYIGSYDWPGELFRDQQLSPGLREIIVPLTVAHHEAARAAAESVEGRVVIDCMFSRQAHLSPEYLRVAREYMAHADVVVFSHPWAFPPLEADLKPEQLVVYDSQNVESILRTDLHGELASADDVLRVVVADEYALCRRADLILACSHEDREAFARLFKLDIEKMRVVPNGIFAFSHAVPDFESRCQAKSNLGLPGKPVALFVGSNYAPNNDAARFIANDLAKALPSVHFAIVGGCGAALAGMVVPDNVHVLGQLDELIKQQWLTAADVALNPLTQGSGTSIKMFDFMAAGLPVIATGAGARGIIRTGTRAFATVPLARTGAAVESLVTDDEVRRLMGAAGRKLVEDFYAWERISPRAGRLFQAFLRRKLEGVRTFTVLVPSYERPDHLERLFQCLVNQQERDFDVVVIDQSREPWAGRDRDWGFTLTYVHTPVRGAVKARNAGGELATGRIIAFTDDDCEPTPGWLAAARACFQSSSVIGVEGRVESDHMDTPDWRPVSNVGFAGLGFMTANLFAANAAFQHLNGFDLMFDEPHFREDTDFGWRLQELGEVPYCEDALVFHPAHRRDSERESSETRSRFFEKDAILYKKHPARYMTIFHAEGHWHQTEGFWSNFERGAAKYNVDITPLLERFRDVSFGS
;
A
#
# COMPACT_ATOMS: atom_id res chain seq x y z
N MET A 1 -17.50 17.51 1.88
CA MET A 1 -18.82 17.11 1.35
C MET A 1 -18.98 17.76 -0.03
N GLN A 2 -18.52 17.11 -1.07
CA GLN A 2 -18.55 17.64 -2.44
C GLN A 2 -19.06 16.57 -3.39
N PRO A 3 -19.62 16.91 -4.57
CA PRO A 3 -19.92 15.95 -5.61
C PRO A 3 -18.66 15.19 -6.02
N ILE A 4 -18.81 13.91 -6.37
CA ILE A 4 -17.72 13.14 -6.99
C ILE A 4 -17.40 13.73 -8.37
N MET A 5 -18.45 13.98 -9.17
CA MET A 5 -18.26 14.51 -10.54
C MET A 5 -18.48 16.02 -10.62
N PRO A 6 -17.57 16.72 -11.33
CA PRO A 6 -16.35 16.26 -11.98
C PRO A 6 -15.26 15.86 -10.98
N ALA A 7 -14.54 14.76 -11.23
CA ALA A 7 -13.54 14.18 -10.35
C ALA A 7 -12.22 14.99 -10.35
N VAL A 8 -12.30 16.25 -9.96
CA VAL A 8 -11.15 17.16 -9.86
C VAL A 8 -10.66 17.21 -8.42
N GLY A 9 -9.36 16.94 -8.22
CA GLY A 9 -8.73 16.88 -6.90
C GLY A 9 -8.75 15.49 -6.27
N GLY A 10 -7.82 15.27 -5.32
CA GLY A 10 -7.53 13.95 -4.79
C GLY A 10 -8.70 13.26 -4.10
N GLY A 11 -9.46 14.00 -3.30
CA GLY A 11 -10.60 13.43 -2.57
C GLY A 11 -11.71 12.90 -3.49
N ARG A 12 -12.06 13.65 -4.53
CA ARG A 12 -13.08 13.22 -5.53
C ARG A 12 -12.58 12.05 -6.37
N GLN A 13 -11.30 12.08 -6.76
CA GLN A 13 -10.65 10.95 -7.46
C GLN A 13 -10.65 9.68 -6.61
N ARG A 14 -10.39 9.80 -5.29
CA ARG A 14 -10.50 8.67 -4.37
C ARG A 14 -11.91 8.11 -4.30
N LEU A 15 -12.92 8.97 -4.13
CA LEU A 15 -14.31 8.52 -4.06
C LEU A 15 -14.74 7.81 -5.36
N LEU A 16 -14.43 8.38 -6.53
CA LEU A 16 -14.69 7.71 -7.79
C LEU A 16 -13.93 6.40 -7.90
N GLY A 17 -12.61 6.44 -7.71
CA GLY A 17 -11.72 5.30 -7.93
C GLY A 17 -11.95 4.16 -6.94
N LEU A 18 -12.19 4.47 -5.66
CA LEU A 18 -12.38 3.44 -4.65
C LEU A 18 -13.73 2.72 -4.78
N TYR A 19 -14.80 3.45 -5.12
CA TYR A 19 -16.16 2.92 -5.09
C TYR A 19 -16.73 2.51 -6.45
N HIS A 20 -16.03 2.76 -7.59
CA HIS A 20 -16.57 2.51 -8.92
C HIS A 20 -16.82 1.02 -9.23
N ALA A 21 -16.09 0.09 -8.59
CA ALA A 21 -16.11 -1.34 -8.91
C ALA A 21 -15.71 -2.22 -7.70
N LEU A 22 -16.44 -2.10 -6.58
CA LEU A 22 -16.16 -2.86 -5.34
C LEU A 22 -16.35 -4.37 -5.50
N GLY A 23 -17.19 -4.82 -6.42
CA GLY A 23 -17.52 -6.21 -6.70
C GLY A 23 -18.88 -6.31 -7.35
N GLU A 24 -19.18 -7.44 -8.00
CA GLU A 24 -20.45 -7.64 -8.71
C GLU A 24 -21.66 -7.62 -7.76
N ASP A 25 -21.48 -8.09 -6.52
CA ASP A 25 -22.51 -8.18 -5.49
C ASP A 25 -22.60 -6.93 -4.59
N ILE A 26 -21.81 -5.88 -4.88
CA ILE A 26 -21.76 -4.68 -4.04
C ILE A 26 -22.25 -3.47 -4.83
N GLN A 27 -23.28 -2.80 -4.28
CA GLN A 27 -23.79 -1.54 -4.80
C GLN A 27 -23.46 -0.41 -3.81
N ALA A 28 -22.76 0.60 -4.28
CA ALA A 28 -22.43 1.79 -3.48
C ALA A 28 -23.34 2.96 -3.87
N THR A 29 -23.89 3.64 -2.88
CA THR A 29 -24.58 4.91 -3.05
C THR A 29 -23.85 5.99 -2.26
N TYR A 30 -23.29 6.95 -2.97
CA TYR A 30 -22.66 8.11 -2.37
C TYR A 30 -23.69 9.20 -2.14
N ILE A 31 -23.76 9.72 -0.91
CA ILE A 31 -24.61 10.87 -0.54
C ILE A 31 -23.72 12.05 -0.21
N GLY A 32 -23.75 13.05 -1.05
CA GLY A 32 -22.94 14.25 -0.94
C GLY A 32 -23.75 15.53 -0.93
N SER A 33 -23.07 16.65 -0.95
CA SER A 33 -23.67 17.98 -1.02
C SER A 33 -22.78 18.92 -1.86
N TYR A 34 -23.09 20.21 -1.85
CA TYR A 34 -22.30 21.26 -2.49
C TYR A 34 -21.74 22.22 -1.44
N ASP A 35 -20.47 22.59 -1.57
CA ASP A 35 -19.84 23.62 -0.72
C ASP A 35 -20.25 25.05 -1.13
N TRP A 36 -21.03 25.18 -2.19
CA TRP A 36 -21.51 26.44 -2.75
C TRP A 36 -23.04 26.43 -2.93
N PRO A 37 -23.72 27.57 -2.80
CA PRO A 37 -25.16 27.66 -2.95
C PRO A 37 -25.62 27.70 -4.41
N GLY A 38 -26.91 27.48 -4.62
CA GLY A 38 -27.59 27.70 -5.91
C GLY A 38 -27.70 26.45 -6.79
N GLU A 39 -27.22 25.32 -6.33
CA GLU A 39 -27.33 24.04 -7.05
C GLU A 39 -28.63 23.30 -6.72
N LEU A 40 -28.99 22.38 -7.60
CA LEU A 40 -30.18 21.54 -7.46
C LEU A 40 -29.84 20.12 -7.01
N PHE A 41 -30.84 19.41 -6.49
CA PHE A 41 -30.74 17.99 -6.22
C PHE A 41 -30.30 17.24 -7.49
N ARG A 42 -29.35 16.31 -7.31
CA ARG A 42 -28.82 15.50 -8.41
C ARG A 42 -28.80 14.03 -8.00
N ASP A 43 -29.21 13.16 -8.90
CA ASP A 43 -29.19 11.73 -8.75
C ASP A 43 -28.70 11.12 -10.06
N GLN A 44 -27.56 10.44 -10.04
CA GLN A 44 -26.94 9.90 -11.26
C GLN A 44 -26.16 8.62 -11.01
N GLN A 45 -26.14 7.74 -11.99
CA GLN A 45 -25.28 6.56 -12.00
C GLN A 45 -23.90 6.96 -12.54
N LEU A 46 -22.82 6.73 -11.78
CA LEU A 46 -21.44 7.03 -12.18
C LEU A 46 -20.74 5.83 -12.81
N SER A 47 -21.02 4.64 -12.29
CA SER A 47 -20.58 3.35 -12.83
C SER A 47 -21.64 2.29 -12.52
N PRO A 48 -21.54 1.06 -13.05
CA PRO A 48 -22.50 0.00 -12.72
C PRO A 48 -22.64 -0.24 -11.21
N GLY A 49 -21.56 -0.07 -10.43
CA GLY A 49 -21.54 -0.28 -8.98
C GLY A 49 -21.65 0.98 -8.13
N LEU A 50 -21.68 2.20 -8.71
CA LEU A 50 -21.66 3.46 -7.96
C LEU A 50 -22.73 4.45 -8.44
N ARG A 51 -23.65 4.78 -7.53
CA ARG A 51 -24.66 5.84 -7.68
C ARG A 51 -24.27 7.05 -6.84
N GLU A 52 -24.49 8.24 -7.35
CA GLU A 52 -24.27 9.52 -6.67
C GLU A 52 -25.58 10.26 -6.46
N ILE A 53 -25.84 10.66 -5.22
CA ILE A 53 -26.96 11.50 -4.82
C ILE A 53 -26.40 12.75 -4.15
N ILE A 54 -26.68 13.92 -4.71
CA ILE A 54 -26.22 15.19 -4.17
C ILE A 54 -27.42 16.00 -3.71
N VAL A 55 -27.44 16.30 -2.42
CA VAL A 55 -28.51 17.05 -1.75
C VAL A 55 -27.96 18.45 -1.41
N PRO A 56 -28.52 19.54 -1.99
CA PRO A 56 -28.06 20.89 -1.69
C PRO A 56 -28.26 21.24 -0.20
N LEU A 57 -27.28 21.95 0.36
CA LEU A 57 -27.45 22.57 1.67
C LEU A 57 -28.37 23.80 1.57
N THR A 58 -29.05 24.14 2.65
CA THR A 58 -29.93 25.31 2.70
C THR A 58 -29.13 26.63 2.68
N VAL A 59 -29.79 27.72 2.35
CA VAL A 59 -29.21 29.07 2.42
C VAL A 59 -28.72 29.36 3.84
N ALA A 60 -29.54 29.03 4.87
CA ALA A 60 -29.16 29.23 6.26
C ALA A 60 -27.88 28.47 6.64
N HIS A 61 -27.66 27.27 6.09
CA HIS A 61 -26.42 26.52 6.31
C HIS A 61 -25.21 27.24 5.69
N HIS A 62 -25.32 27.73 4.46
CA HIS A 62 -24.25 28.50 3.82
C HIS A 62 -23.95 29.83 4.52
N GLU A 63 -24.97 30.50 5.08
CA GLU A 63 -24.77 31.70 5.89
C GLU A 63 -24.04 31.41 7.19
N ALA A 64 -24.42 30.34 7.91
CA ALA A 64 -23.74 29.91 9.11
C ALA A 64 -22.28 29.47 8.83
N ALA A 65 -22.04 28.77 7.73
CA ALA A 65 -20.69 28.39 7.31
C ALA A 65 -19.82 29.62 6.97
N ARG A 66 -20.40 30.63 6.32
CA ARG A 66 -19.70 31.90 6.05
C ARG A 66 -19.33 32.63 7.34
N ALA A 67 -20.26 32.74 8.31
CA ALA A 67 -19.97 33.33 9.60
C ALA A 67 -18.87 32.59 10.35
N ALA A 68 -18.84 31.23 10.28
CA ALA A 68 -17.76 30.44 10.84
C ALA A 68 -16.42 30.71 10.12
N ALA A 69 -16.43 30.84 8.79
CA ALA A 69 -15.23 31.18 8.02
C ALA A 69 -14.66 32.56 8.38
N GLU A 70 -15.52 33.55 8.59
CA GLU A 70 -15.11 34.89 9.01
C GLU A 70 -14.37 34.86 10.37
N SER A 71 -14.77 33.97 11.28
CA SER A 71 -14.10 33.82 12.58
C SER A 71 -12.68 33.24 12.47
N VAL A 72 -12.33 32.66 11.34
CA VAL A 72 -11.00 32.09 11.05
C VAL A 72 -10.35 32.74 9.82
N GLU A 73 -10.46 34.06 9.74
CA GLU A 73 -9.83 34.89 8.69
C GLU A 73 -10.25 34.49 7.24
N GLY A 74 -11.49 34.08 7.04
CA GLY A 74 -12.04 33.72 5.74
C GLY A 74 -11.62 32.36 5.23
N ARG A 75 -10.99 31.51 6.04
CA ARG A 75 -10.63 30.15 5.63
C ARG A 75 -11.87 29.28 5.47
N VAL A 76 -11.85 28.36 4.52
CA VAL A 76 -12.96 27.45 4.23
C VAL A 76 -13.07 26.41 5.33
N VAL A 77 -14.22 26.40 6.04
CA VAL A 77 -14.51 25.47 7.14
C VAL A 77 -15.92 24.85 7.05
N ILE A 78 -16.62 25.01 5.94
CA ILE A 78 -17.98 24.50 5.72
C ILE A 78 -18.08 23.00 5.95
N ASP A 79 -17.05 22.25 5.56
CA ASP A 79 -16.95 20.83 5.78
C ASP A 79 -16.75 20.48 7.27
N CYS A 80 -15.71 21.06 7.90
CA CYS A 80 -15.35 20.78 9.30
C CYS A 80 -16.46 21.17 10.29
N MET A 81 -17.23 22.19 9.99
CA MET A 81 -18.31 22.69 10.86
C MET A 81 -19.65 22.03 10.58
N PHE A 82 -19.72 21.12 9.60
CA PHE A 82 -20.98 20.46 9.20
C PHE A 82 -21.67 19.78 10.38
N SER A 83 -20.96 19.08 11.25
CA SER A 83 -21.55 18.37 12.40
C SER A 83 -22.35 19.32 13.32
N ARG A 84 -21.90 20.56 13.46
CA ARG A 84 -22.58 21.58 14.27
C ARG A 84 -23.75 22.24 13.55
N GLN A 85 -23.71 22.25 12.22
CA GLN A 85 -24.66 22.99 11.38
C GLN A 85 -25.64 22.06 10.64
N ALA A 86 -25.49 20.73 10.75
CA ALA A 86 -26.30 19.75 10.02
C ALA A 86 -27.81 19.92 10.21
N HIS A 87 -28.27 20.37 11.39
CA HIS A 87 -29.66 20.63 11.69
C HIS A 87 -30.27 21.72 10.78
N LEU A 88 -29.45 22.57 10.18
CA LEU A 88 -29.87 23.60 9.21
C LEU A 88 -30.17 23.02 7.83
N SER A 89 -29.79 21.76 7.56
CA SER A 89 -30.04 21.06 6.29
C SER A 89 -30.78 19.75 6.52
N PRO A 90 -32.05 19.77 6.97
CA PRO A 90 -32.81 18.58 7.36
C PRO A 90 -33.05 17.61 6.19
N GLU A 91 -33.14 18.11 4.97
CA GLU A 91 -33.32 17.27 3.78
C GLU A 91 -32.10 16.37 3.51
N TYR A 92 -30.88 16.88 3.70
CA TYR A 92 -29.67 16.08 3.63
C TYR A 92 -29.72 14.92 4.65
N LEU A 93 -30.06 15.24 5.90
CA LEU A 93 -30.16 14.22 6.96
C LEU A 93 -31.27 13.20 6.66
N ARG A 94 -32.41 13.64 6.13
CA ARG A 94 -33.50 12.76 5.75
C ARG A 94 -33.07 11.75 4.70
N VAL A 95 -32.46 12.22 3.61
CA VAL A 95 -31.96 11.37 2.53
C VAL A 95 -30.87 10.43 3.04
N ALA A 96 -29.91 10.92 3.83
CA ALA A 96 -28.86 10.08 4.40
C ALA A 96 -29.45 8.94 5.26
N ARG A 97 -30.41 9.23 6.15
CA ARG A 97 -31.10 8.24 6.99
C ARG A 97 -31.87 7.21 6.18
N GLU A 98 -32.55 7.65 5.13
CA GLU A 98 -33.31 6.75 4.24
C GLU A 98 -32.41 5.68 3.62
N TYR A 99 -31.26 6.06 3.08
CA TYR A 99 -30.32 5.11 2.50
C TYR A 99 -29.56 4.29 3.56
N MET A 100 -29.15 4.90 4.66
CA MET A 100 -28.54 4.19 5.79
C MET A 100 -29.42 3.08 6.35
N ALA A 101 -30.75 3.28 6.40
CA ALA A 101 -31.67 2.30 6.94
C ALA A 101 -31.66 0.95 6.20
N HIS A 102 -31.19 0.90 4.95
CA HIS A 102 -31.14 -0.28 4.09
C HIS A 102 -29.73 -0.77 3.77
N ALA A 103 -28.68 -0.09 4.27
CA ALA A 103 -27.30 -0.44 3.99
C ALA A 103 -26.79 -1.51 4.96
N ASP A 104 -26.02 -2.48 4.45
CA ASP A 104 -25.24 -3.42 5.27
C ASP A 104 -23.95 -2.77 5.79
N VAL A 105 -23.39 -1.86 4.98
CA VAL A 105 -22.14 -1.14 5.27
C VAL A 105 -22.39 0.36 5.17
N VAL A 106 -22.06 1.11 6.20
CA VAL A 106 -22.15 2.57 6.22
C VAL A 106 -20.73 3.14 6.26
N VAL A 107 -20.37 3.89 5.23
CA VAL A 107 -19.03 4.47 5.09
C VAL A 107 -19.07 5.98 5.28
N PHE A 108 -18.26 6.48 6.20
CA PHE A 108 -18.00 7.91 6.35
C PHE A 108 -16.65 8.25 5.73
N SER A 109 -16.64 8.99 4.63
CA SER A 109 -15.39 9.41 3.96
C SER A 109 -14.76 10.65 4.59
N HIS A 110 -15.47 11.29 5.51
CA HIS A 110 -14.97 12.35 6.40
C HIS A 110 -15.74 12.27 7.74
N PRO A 111 -15.17 12.73 8.86
CA PRO A 111 -15.79 12.59 10.16
C PRO A 111 -17.02 13.49 10.39
N TRP A 112 -17.16 14.54 9.59
CA TRP A 112 -18.17 15.60 9.82
C TRP A 112 -19.63 15.15 9.74
N ALA A 113 -19.93 14.15 8.90
CA ALA A 113 -21.28 13.62 8.75
C ALA A 113 -21.63 12.57 9.82
N PHE A 114 -20.68 12.09 10.60
CA PHE A 114 -20.89 11.02 11.57
C PHE A 114 -21.74 11.48 12.77
N PRO A 115 -21.41 12.55 13.53
CA PRO A 115 -22.12 12.90 14.75
C PRO A 115 -23.64 13.09 14.57
N PRO A 116 -24.15 13.77 13.51
CA PRO A 116 -25.58 13.94 13.34
C PRO A 116 -26.33 12.66 12.88
N LEU A 117 -25.59 11.60 12.50
CA LEU A 117 -26.15 10.33 11.98
C LEU A 117 -25.81 9.12 12.87
N GLU A 118 -25.01 9.30 13.91
CA GLU A 118 -24.55 8.20 14.78
C GLU A 118 -25.71 7.40 15.40
N ALA A 119 -26.74 8.11 15.89
CA ALA A 119 -27.88 7.50 16.54
C ALA A 119 -28.78 6.68 15.59
N ASP A 120 -28.65 6.87 14.28
CA ASP A 120 -29.41 6.16 13.25
C ASP A 120 -28.73 4.84 12.78
N LEU A 121 -27.50 4.57 13.25
CA LEU A 121 -26.76 3.35 12.91
C LEU A 121 -27.31 2.14 13.65
N LYS A 122 -27.47 1.03 12.92
CA LYS A 122 -27.90 -0.25 13.47
C LYS A 122 -26.73 -1.10 13.96
N PRO A 123 -26.91 -1.94 14.97
CA PRO A 123 -25.83 -2.78 15.52
C PRO A 123 -25.19 -3.73 14.49
N GLU A 124 -25.99 -4.27 13.56
CA GLU A 124 -25.57 -5.21 12.53
C GLU A 124 -24.80 -4.56 11.37
N GLN A 125 -24.91 -3.24 11.19
CA GLN A 125 -24.25 -2.53 10.11
C GLN A 125 -22.76 -2.41 10.36
N LEU A 126 -21.94 -2.70 9.36
CA LEU A 126 -20.51 -2.41 9.39
C LEU A 126 -20.30 -0.90 9.24
N VAL A 127 -19.69 -0.28 10.23
CA VAL A 127 -19.34 1.15 10.18
C VAL A 127 -17.87 1.29 9.76
N VAL A 128 -17.66 1.97 8.64
CA VAL A 128 -16.33 2.19 8.05
C VAL A 128 -15.98 3.67 8.06
N TYR A 129 -14.77 3.99 8.51
CA TYR A 129 -14.17 5.29 8.26
C TYR A 129 -13.20 5.19 7.08
N ASP A 130 -13.55 5.75 5.91
CA ASP A 130 -12.65 5.91 4.77
C ASP A 130 -11.89 7.22 4.91
N SER A 131 -10.78 7.18 5.63
CA SER A 131 -9.97 8.36 5.89
C SER A 131 -9.17 8.77 4.65
N GLN A 132 -9.41 9.98 4.19
CA GLN A 132 -8.63 10.59 3.10
C GLN A 132 -7.31 11.19 3.62
N ASN A 133 -7.31 11.62 4.88
CA ASN A 133 -6.18 12.13 5.66
C ASN A 133 -6.42 11.83 7.13
N VAL A 134 -5.44 12.05 7.98
CA VAL A 134 -5.66 12.24 9.40
C VAL A 134 -6.10 13.69 9.57
N GLU A 135 -7.43 13.94 9.59
CA GLU A 135 -7.99 15.30 9.52
C GLU A 135 -7.54 16.18 10.70
N SER A 136 -7.42 15.60 11.89
CA SER A 136 -6.91 16.32 13.07
C SER A 136 -5.50 16.87 12.85
N ILE A 137 -4.62 16.13 12.18
CA ILE A 137 -3.26 16.59 11.84
C ILE A 137 -3.34 17.63 10.71
N LEU A 138 -4.02 17.29 9.61
CA LEU A 138 -4.11 18.17 8.44
C LEU A 138 -4.67 19.55 8.81
N ARG A 139 -5.77 19.58 9.59
CA ARG A 139 -6.40 20.85 9.96
C ARG A 139 -5.57 21.64 10.96
N THR A 140 -4.84 20.95 11.84
CA THR A 140 -3.87 21.62 12.74
C THR A 140 -2.74 22.25 11.92
N ASP A 141 -2.19 21.57 10.93
CA ASP A 141 -1.17 22.13 10.05
C ASP A 141 -1.68 23.34 9.23
N LEU A 142 -2.96 23.32 8.83
CA LEU A 142 -3.55 24.38 8.02
C LEU A 142 -4.01 25.60 8.85
N HIS A 143 -4.45 25.40 10.07
CA HIS A 143 -5.13 26.44 10.86
C HIS A 143 -4.49 26.71 12.23
N GLY A 144 -3.57 25.87 12.71
CA GLY A 144 -3.06 25.93 14.09
C GLY A 144 -2.25 27.18 14.44
N GLU A 145 -1.82 27.97 13.44
CA GLU A 145 -1.19 29.27 13.68
C GLU A 145 -2.20 30.38 14.11
N LEU A 146 -3.51 30.13 13.90
CA LEU A 146 -4.57 31.08 14.20
C LEU A 146 -5.18 30.76 15.57
N ALA A 147 -5.01 31.61 16.56
CA ALA A 147 -5.65 31.46 17.87
C ALA A 147 -7.20 31.41 17.75
N SER A 148 -7.78 32.07 16.75
CA SER A 148 -9.22 32.03 16.46
C SER A 148 -9.71 30.68 15.90
N ALA A 149 -8.82 29.77 15.51
CA ALA A 149 -9.19 28.47 14.98
C ALA A 149 -9.40 27.38 16.05
N ASP A 150 -9.14 27.65 17.32
CA ASP A 150 -9.21 26.67 18.40
C ASP A 150 -10.57 25.95 18.47
N ASP A 151 -11.68 26.65 18.26
CA ASP A 151 -13.01 26.07 18.30
C ASP A 151 -13.24 25.10 17.10
N VAL A 152 -12.78 25.48 15.90
CA VAL A 152 -12.85 24.63 14.71
C VAL A 152 -12.00 23.38 14.92
N LEU A 153 -10.78 23.53 15.42
CA LEU A 153 -9.87 22.39 15.66
C LEU A 153 -10.42 21.43 16.73
N ARG A 154 -11.06 21.96 17.79
CA ARG A 154 -11.74 21.10 18.78
C ARG A 154 -12.87 20.29 18.15
N VAL A 155 -13.67 20.88 17.26
CA VAL A 155 -14.72 20.13 16.53
C VAL A 155 -14.12 19.05 15.67
N VAL A 156 -13.08 19.36 14.88
CA VAL A 156 -12.38 18.40 14.03
C VAL A 156 -11.87 17.21 14.82
N VAL A 157 -11.13 17.45 15.89
CA VAL A 157 -10.56 16.38 16.73
C VAL A 157 -11.66 15.55 17.40
N ALA A 158 -12.71 16.18 17.89
CA ALA A 158 -13.82 15.49 18.54
C ALA A 158 -14.59 14.59 17.57
N ASP A 159 -14.92 15.10 16.38
CA ASP A 159 -15.67 14.36 15.37
C ASP A 159 -14.86 13.18 14.83
N GLU A 160 -13.55 13.37 14.53
CA GLU A 160 -12.68 12.33 14.05
C GLU A 160 -12.44 11.24 15.12
N TYR A 161 -12.21 11.65 16.37
CA TYR A 161 -12.10 10.72 17.49
C TYR A 161 -13.36 9.90 17.69
N ALA A 162 -14.55 10.53 17.66
CA ALA A 162 -15.82 9.85 17.82
C ALA A 162 -16.03 8.79 16.74
N LEU A 163 -15.82 9.16 15.46
CA LEU A 163 -15.91 8.20 14.35
C LEU A 163 -14.88 7.09 14.47
N CYS A 164 -13.63 7.42 14.76
CA CYS A 164 -12.56 6.42 14.95
C CYS A 164 -12.88 5.42 16.06
N ARG A 165 -13.51 5.86 17.15
CA ARG A 165 -13.93 4.97 18.25
C ARG A 165 -15.08 4.06 17.83
N ARG A 166 -16.04 4.57 17.05
CA ARG A 166 -17.25 3.84 16.64
C ARG A 166 -17.01 2.89 15.45
N ALA A 167 -16.07 3.24 14.57
CA ALA A 167 -15.80 2.46 13.36
C ALA A 167 -15.34 1.03 13.68
N ASP A 168 -15.89 0.07 12.94
CA ASP A 168 -15.49 -1.34 12.93
C ASP A 168 -14.26 -1.54 12.03
N LEU A 169 -14.11 -0.69 11.00
CA LEU A 169 -12.99 -0.69 10.06
C LEU A 169 -12.58 0.75 9.73
N ILE A 170 -11.28 1.03 9.75
CA ILE A 170 -10.69 2.31 9.32
C ILE A 170 -9.76 2.05 8.14
N LEU A 171 -10.00 2.75 7.02
CA LEU A 171 -9.16 2.72 5.84
C LEU A 171 -8.21 3.93 5.88
N ALA A 172 -6.93 3.68 6.10
CA ALA A 172 -5.89 4.71 6.04
C ALA A 172 -5.26 4.76 4.65
N CYS A 173 -4.86 5.94 4.18
CA CYS A 173 -4.24 6.10 2.85
C CYS A 173 -2.79 5.60 2.79
N SER A 174 -2.12 5.49 3.92
CA SER A 174 -0.73 5.04 4.02
C SER A 174 -0.45 4.36 5.35
N HIS A 175 0.71 3.69 5.45
CA HIS A 175 1.18 3.13 6.70
C HIS A 175 1.44 4.22 7.74
N GLU A 176 1.97 5.37 7.31
CA GLU A 176 2.23 6.53 8.16
C GLU A 176 0.93 7.10 8.75
N ASP A 177 -0.15 7.18 7.94
CA ASP A 177 -1.45 7.64 8.42
C ASP A 177 -2.07 6.64 9.41
N ARG A 178 -1.96 5.33 9.14
CA ARG A 178 -2.40 4.27 10.04
C ARG A 178 -1.69 4.35 11.40
N GLU A 179 -0.37 4.53 11.40
CA GLU A 179 0.39 4.71 12.63
C GLU A 179 0.02 6.01 13.35
N ALA A 180 -0.26 7.09 12.61
CA ALA A 180 -0.70 8.34 13.19
C ALA A 180 -2.05 8.16 13.91
N PHE A 181 -3.03 7.47 13.31
CA PHE A 181 -4.30 7.12 13.96
C PHE A 181 -4.10 6.29 15.22
N ALA A 182 -3.26 5.23 15.13
CA ALA A 182 -2.99 4.36 16.27
C ALA A 182 -2.41 5.13 17.46
N ARG A 183 -1.46 6.04 17.21
CA ARG A 183 -0.80 6.85 18.25
C ARG A 183 -1.69 7.96 18.77
N LEU A 184 -2.35 8.73 17.89
CA LEU A 184 -3.14 9.90 18.26
C LEU A 184 -4.36 9.51 19.09
N PHE A 185 -5.10 8.48 18.67
CA PHE A 185 -6.35 8.09 19.29
C PHE A 185 -6.28 6.77 20.08
N LYS A 186 -5.10 6.17 20.23
CA LYS A 186 -4.86 4.89 20.93
C LYS A 186 -5.81 3.79 20.44
N LEU A 187 -5.89 3.63 19.13
CA LEU A 187 -6.79 2.69 18.49
C LEU A 187 -6.14 1.31 18.33
N ASP A 188 -6.98 0.29 18.33
CA ASP A 188 -6.58 -1.06 17.97
C ASP A 188 -6.23 -1.13 16.47
N ILE A 189 -5.02 -1.59 16.16
CA ILE A 189 -4.51 -1.70 14.80
C ILE A 189 -5.26 -2.77 13.98
N GLU A 190 -5.89 -3.75 14.64
CA GLU A 190 -6.64 -4.81 13.95
C GLU A 190 -7.86 -4.28 13.19
N LYS A 191 -8.41 -3.14 13.58
CA LYS A 191 -9.51 -2.51 12.85
C LYS A 191 -9.07 -1.55 11.76
N MET A 192 -7.77 -1.42 11.50
CA MET A 192 -7.22 -0.52 10.49
C MET A 192 -6.61 -1.29 9.34
N ARG A 193 -6.85 -0.83 8.10
CA ARG A 193 -6.23 -1.35 6.88
C ARG A 193 -5.71 -0.21 6.02
N VAL A 194 -4.63 -0.46 5.28
CA VAL A 194 -4.11 0.52 4.34
C VAL A 194 -4.78 0.32 2.99
N VAL A 195 -5.58 1.29 2.59
CA VAL A 195 -6.18 1.37 1.25
C VAL A 195 -5.70 2.66 0.60
N PRO A 196 -4.62 2.60 -0.20
CA PRO A 196 -3.97 3.80 -0.71
C PRO A 196 -4.84 4.57 -1.70
N ASN A 197 -4.46 5.81 -1.95
CA ASN A 197 -4.93 6.52 -3.14
C ASN A 197 -4.37 5.84 -4.39
N GLY A 198 -5.07 5.97 -5.50
CA GLY A 198 -4.71 5.33 -6.75
C GLY A 198 -4.95 6.21 -7.97
N ILE A 199 -4.82 5.58 -9.12
CA ILE A 199 -5.09 6.16 -10.44
C ILE A 199 -5.73 5.09 -11.34
N PHE A 200 -6.50 5.50 -12.34
CA PHE A 200 -6.92 4.61 -13.42
C PHE A 200 -5.72 4.31 -14.34
N ALA A 201 -4.86 3.37 -13.91
CA ALA A 201 -3.56 3.15 -14.52
C ALA A 201 -3.66 2.68 -15.97
N PHE A 202 -4.64 1.83 -16.28
CA PHE A 202 -4.80 1.23 -17.61
C PHE A 202 -5.35 2.22 -18.66
N SER A 203 -5.85 3.38 -18.25
CA SER A 203 -6.20 4.48 -19.16
C SER A 203 -5.00 5.32 -19.63
N HIS A 204 -3.83 5.15 -18.99
CA HIS A 204 -2.59 5.86 -19.35
C HIS A 204 -1.77 5.04 -20.33
N ALA A 205 -1.51 5.59 -21.51
CA ALA A 205 -0.56 5.02 -22.45
C ALA A 205 0.89 5.32 -22.00
N VAL A 206 1.77 4.33 -22.15
CA VAL A 206 3.22 4.54 -22.00
C VAL A 206 3.74 4.96 -23.39
N PRO A 207 4.25 6.18 -23.56
CA PRO A 207 4.71 6.65 -24.87
C PRO A 207 5.97 5.90 -25.29
N ASP A 208 5.99 5.48 -26.57
CA ASP A 208 7.21 5.01 -27.21
C ASP A 208 8.15 6.17 -27.56
N PHE A 209 9.33 5.83 -28.09
CA PHE A 209 10.33 6.83 -28.45
C PHE A 209 9.84 7.79 -29.52
N GLU A 210 9.12 7.32 -30.56
CA GLU A 210 8.62 8.12 -31.66
C GLU A 210 7.55 9.11 -31.18
N SER A 211 6.59 8.64 -30.40
CA SER A 211 5.56 9.48 -29.78
C SER A 211 6.15 10.59 -28.91
N ARG A 212 7.21 10.28 -28.14
CA ARG A 212 7.94 11.28 -27.34
C ARG A 212 8.62 12.33 -28.19
N CYS A 213 9.32 11.91 -29.24
CA CYS A 213 9.96 12.83 -30.19
C CYS A 213 8.96 13.73 -30.87
N GLN A 214 7.82 13.18 -31.30
CA GLN A 214 6.74 13.96 -31.94
C GLN A 214 6.13 14.97 -30.96
N ALA A 215 5.86 14.55 -29.69
CA ALA A 215 5.33 15.46 -28.67
C ALA A 215 6.30 16.62 -28.39
N LYS A 216 7.60 16.35 -28.27
CA LYS A 216 8.63 17.39 -28.13
C LYS A 216 8.65 18.35 -29.34
N SER A 217 8.55 17.82 -30.55
CA SER A 217 8.50 18.64 -31.75
C SER A 217 7.27 19.55 -31.77
N ASN A 218 6.11 19.04 -31.39
CA ASN A 218 4.87 19.81 -31.31
C ASN A 218 4.94 20.93 -30.25
N LEU A 219 5.74 20.73 -29.18
CA LEU A 219 5.98 21.72 -28.14
C LEU A 219 7.16 22.68 -28.45
N GLY A 220 7.80 22.56 -29.61
CA GLY A 220 8.95 23.36 -29.97
C GLY A 220 10.25 23.04 -29.25
N LEU A 221 10.37 21.81 -28.72
CA LEU A 221 11.51 21.31 -27.91
C LEU A 221 12.20 20.09 -28.55
N PRO A 222 12.49 20.10 -29.89
CA PRO A 222 13.06 18.92 -30.53
C PRO A 222 14.45 18.59 -29.99
N GLY A 223 14.65 17.29 -29.64
CA GLY A 223 15.95 16.77 -29.26
C GLY A 223 16.48 17.21 -27.88
N LYS A 224 15.72 17.96 -27.09
CA LYS A 224 16.16 18.41 -25.77
C LYS A 224 15.54 17.56 -24.64
N PRO A 225 16.30 17.27 -23.56
CA PRO A 225 15.75 16.64 -22.37
C PRO A 225 14.72 17.54 -21.68
N VAL A 226 13.58 16.94 -21.26
CA VAL A 226 12.48 17.64 -20.58
C VAL A 226 12.25 17.01 -19.21
N ALA A 227 12.36 17.82 -18.14
CA ALA A 227 12.02 17.47 -16.78
C ALA A 227 10.69 18.11 -16.39
N LEU A 228 9.70 17.33 -15.98
CA LEU A 228 8.34 17.77 -15.70
C LEU A 228 8.06 17.83 -14.20
N PHE A 229 7.46 18.93 -13.75
CA PHE A 229 6.87 19.08 -12.41
C PHE A 229 5.41 19.52 -12.52
N VAL A 230 4.52 18.89 -11.76
CA VAL A 230 3.09 19.25 -11.70
C VAL A 230 2.73 19.62 -10.25
N GLY A 231 2.06 20.75 -10.04
CA GLY A 231 1.66 21.18 -8.69
C GLY A 231 0.50 22.16 -8.66
N SER A 232 -0.41 22.02 -7.70
CA SER A 232 -1.40 23.02 -7.36
C SER A 232 -0.75 24.23 -6.66
N ASN A 233 -1.48 25.33 -6.51
CA ASN A 233 -1.05 26.47 -5.71
C ASN A 233 -1.16 26.12 -4.20
N TYR A 234 -0.14 25.43 -3.71
CA TYR A 234 0.03 24.99 -2.33
C TYR A 234 1.48 25.19 -1.93
N ALA A 235 1.73 25.68 -0.71
CA ALA A 235 3.06 26.15 -0.29
C ALA A 235 4.21 25.19 -0.64
N PRO A 236 4.17 23.87 -0.32
CA PRO A 236 5.24 22.96 -0.70
C PRO A 236 5.47 22.82 -2.22
N ASN A 237 4.42 22.90 -3.03
CA ASN A 237 4.56 22.88 -4.49
C ASN A 237 5.15 24.20 -5.00
N ASN A 238 4.79 25.33 -4.37
CA ASN A 238 5.33 26.64 -4.70
C ASN A 238 6.83 26.72 -4.42
N ASP A 239 7.27 26.15 -3.29
CA ASP A 239 8.70 26.07 -2.94
C ASP A 239 9.47 25.16 -3.89
N ALA A 240 8.88 24.01 -4.28
CA ALA A 240 9.45 23.15 -5.28
C ALA A 240 9.59 23.83 -6.66
N ALA A 241 8.59 24.60 -7.08
CA ALA A 241 8.65 25.39 -8.33
C ALA A 241 9.78 26.43 -8.27
N ARG A 242 9.95 27.14 -7.14
CA ARG A 242 11.06 28.09 -6.93
C ARG A 242 12.41 27.40 -6.98
N PHE A 243 12.56 26.25 -6.32
CA PHE A 243 13.79 25.45 -6.36
C PHE A 243 14.13 25.00 -7.78
N ILE A 244 13.14 24.52 -8.55
CA ILE A 244 13.37 24.14 -9.95
C ILE A 244 13.85 25.33 -10.78
N ALA A 245 13.19 26.49 -10.67
CA ALA A 245 13.54 27.67 -11.46
C ALA A 245 14.85 28.33 -11.04
N ASN A 246 15.12 28.43 -9.74
CA ASN A 246 16.26 29.20 -9.23
C ASN A 246 17.57 28.40 -9.14
N ASP A 247 17.46 27.10 -8.88
CA ASP A 247 18.61 26.24 -8.58
C ASP A 247 18.83 25.23 -9.71
N LEU A 248 17.85 24.36 -10.01
CA LEU A 248 18.04 23.27 -10.97
C LEU A 248 18.22 23.79 -12.41
N ALA A 249 17.37 24.71 -12.85
CA ALA A 249 17.41 25.20 -14.23
C ALA A 249 18.71 25.96 -14.54
N LYS A 250 19.25 26.69 -13.57
CA LYS A 250 20.55 27.38 -13.71
C LYS A 250 21.72 26.41 -13.74
N ALA A 251 21.63 25.34 -12.93
CA ALA A 251 22.67 24.32 -12.87
C ALA A 251 22.68 23.39 -14.10
N LEU A 252 21.54 23.22 -14.77
CA LEU A 252 21.34 22.30 -15.90
C LEU A 252 20.75 23.01 -17.13
N PRO A 253 21.51 23.92 -17.79
CA PRO A 253 20.98 24.74 -18.88
C PRO A 253 20.61 23.94 -20.15
N SER A 254 21.09 22.70 -20.28
CA SER A 254 20.74 21.79 -21.38
C SER A 254 19.39 21.08 -21.19
N VAL A 255 18.82 21.10 -19.98
CA VAL A 255 17.56 20.45 -19.64
C VAL A 255 16.44 21.51 -19.62
N HIS A 256 15.31 21.22 -20.25
CA HIS A 256 14.10 22.06 -20.17
C HIS A 256 13.23 21.62 -19.00
N PHE A 257 12.81 22.59 -18.20
CA PHE A 257 11.98 22.33 -17.02
C PHE A 257 10.55 22.84 -17.27
N ALA A 258 9.58 21.95 -17.31
CA ALA A 258 8.17 22.28 -17.44
C ALA A 258 7.49 22.30 -16.06
N ILE A 259 6.94 23.45 -15.67
CA ILE A 259 6.20 23.66 -14.42
C ILE A 259 4.72 23.83 -14.74
N VAL A 260 3.93 22.82 -14.44
CA VAL A 260 2.49 22.74 -14.75
C VAL A 260 1.65 22.93 -13.49
N GLY A 261 0.57 23.69 -13.61
CA GLY A 261 -0.42 23.88 -12.56
C GLY A 261 -0.28 25.20 -11.80
N GLY A 262 -1.12 25.38 -10.78
CA GLY A 262 -1.22 26.62 -10.02
C GLY A 262 0.05 27.04 -9.28
N CYS A 263 0.99 26.13 -9.02
CA CYS A 263 2.28 26.43 -8.41
C CYS A 263 3.13 27.41 -9.24
N GLY A 264 2.89 27.51 -10.55
CA GLY A 264 3.53 28.50 -11.42
C GLY A 264 3.29 29.95 -10.99
N ALA A 265 2.19 30.24 -10.30
CA ALA A 265 1.91 31.57 -9.76
C ALA A 265 2.97 32.06 -8.77
N ALA A 266 3.67 31.14 -8.09
CA ALA A 266 4.76 31.47 -7.15
C ALA A 266 6.00 32.05 -7.84
N LEU A 267 6.08 31.98 -9.18
CA LEU A 267 7.16 32.52 -10.00
C LEU A 267 6.77 33.86 -10.67
N ALA A 268 5.54 34.35 -10.43
CA ALA A 268 5.08 35.62 -11.01
C ALA A 268 5.98 36.79 -10.60
N GLY A 269 6.43 37.59 -11.57
CA GLY A 269 7.34 38.71 -11.35
C GLY A 269 8.82 38.32 -11.15
N MET A 270 9.16 37.03 -11.18
CA MET A 270 10.55 36.56 -11.12
C MET A 270 11.15 36.47 -12.52
N VAL A 271 12.45 36.74 -12.63
CA VAL A 271 13.19 36.43 -13.84
C VAL A 271 13.56 34.95 -13.82
N VAL A 272 12.91 34.17 -14.66
CA VAL A 272 13.19 32.73 -14.80
C VAL A 272 14.15 32.47 -15.97
N PRO A 273 15.02 31.44 -15.90
CA PRO A 273 15.89 31.06 -17.02
C PRO A 273 15.10 30.64 -18.27
N ASP A 274 15.69 30.80 -19.47
CA ASP A 274 15.04 30.47 -20.76
C ASP A 274 14.66 28.98 -20.91
N ASN A 275 15.27 28.11 -20.14
CA ASN A 275 14.96 26.68 -20.10
C ASN A 275 13.85 26.31 -19.11
N VAL A 276 13.14 27.29 -18.53
CA VAL A 276 11.98 27.08 -17.64
C VAL A 276 10.70 27.49 -18.34
N HIS A 277 9.77 26.57 -18.44
CA HIS A 277 8.45 26.77 -19.02
C HIS A 277 7.39 26.77 -17.92
N VAL A 278 6.88 27.97 -17.57
CA VAL A 278 5.81 28.12 -16.58
C VAL A 278 4.45 28.10 -17.31
N LEU A 279 3.72 26.98 -17.20
CA LEU A 279 2.60 26.66 -18.07
C LEU A 279 1.22 26.94 -17.42
N GLY A 280 1.17 27.20 -16.11
CA GLY A 280 -0.09 27.39 -15.39
C GLY A 280 -0.98 26.14 -15.40
N GLN A 281 -2.28 26.35 -15.22
CA GLN A 281 -3.27 25.27 -15.32
C GLN A 281 -3.49 24.94 -16.81
N LEU A 282 -3.36 23.66 -17.13
CA LEU A 282 -3.56 23.13 -18.49
C LEU A 282 -4.84 22.30 -18.54
N ASP A 283 -5.47 22.25 -19.72
CA ASP A 283 -6.45 21.21 -20.01
C ASP A 283 -5.79 19.83 -20.08
N GLU A 284 -6.59 18.77 -19.99
CA GLU A 284 -6.09 17.40 -19.90
C GLU A 284 -5.31 16.99 -21.17
N LEU A 285 -5.72 17.45 -22.36
CA LEU A 285 -5.03 17.10 -23.60
C LEU A 285 -3.63 17.69 -23.66
N ILE A 286 -3.48 18.97 -23.29
CA ILE A 286 -2.18 19.64 -23.27
C ILE A 286 -1.30 19.07 -22.14
N LYS A 287 -1.87 18.76 -20.99
CA LYS A 287 -1.17 18.07 -19.89
C LYS A 287 -0.62 16.72 -20.35
N GLN A 288 -1.41 15.92 -21.10
CA GLN A 288 -0.96 14.65 -21.67
C GLN A 288 0.17 14.81 -22.68
N GLN A 289 0.16 15.88 -23.49
CA GLN A 289 1.28 16.17 -24.41
C GLN A 289 2.59 16.41 -23.64
N TRP A 290 2.55 17.16 -22.54
CA TRP A 290 3.72 17.39 -21.69
C TRP A 290 4.19 16.13 -20.96
N LEU A 291 3.26 15.30 -20.49
CA LEU A 291 3.59 13.98 -19.93
C LEU A 291 4.28 13.08 -20.96
N THR A 292 3.77 13.09 -22.20
CA THR A 292 4.35 12.33 -23.32
C THR A 292 5.74 12.84 -23.71
N ALA A 293 5.95 14.17 -23.71
CA ALA A 293 7.21 14.78 -24.08
C ALA A 293 8.31 14.67 -23.01
N ALA A 294 7.93 14.45 -21.75
CA ALA A 294 8.87 14.42 -20.63
C ALA A 294 9.80 13.19 -20.66
N ASP A 295 11.06 13.39 -20.27
CA ASP A 295 12.04 12.32 -20.08
C ASP A 295 12.17 11.90 -18.62
N VAL A 296 11.95 12.85 -17.68
CA VAL A 296 12.05 12.67 -16.24
C VAL A 296 10.95 13.47 -15.55
N ALA A 297 10.37 12.92 -14.53
CA ALA A 297 9.45 13.65 -13.65
C ALA A 297 10.10 13.98 -12.31
N LEU A 298 9.74 15.12 -11.74
CA LEU A 298 10.30 15.65 -10.51
C LEU A 298 9.23 15.76 -9.43
N ASN A 299 9.59 15.41 -8.18
CA ASN A 299 8.79 15.70 -7.01
C ASN A 299 9.68 16.11 -5.82
N PRO A 300 10.33 17.29 -5.89
CA PRO A 300 11.34 17.75 -4.92
C PRO A 300 10.70 18.46 -3.72
N LEU A 301 9.60 17.92 -3.17
CA LEU A 301 8.93 18.48 -2.00
C LEU A 301 9.81 18.34 -0.76
N THR A 302 9.87 19.37 0.08
CA THR A 302 10.61 19.36 1.34
C THR A 302 9.70 19.11 2.55
N GLN A 303 8.40 19.30 2.37
CA GLN A 303 7.37 19.14 3.39
C GLN A 303 6.02 18.79 2.72
N GLY A 304 5.02 18.43 3.50
CA GLY A 304 3.68 18.09 3.06
C GLY A 304 3.11 16.92 3.82
N SER A 305 1.78 16.81 3.85
CA SER A 305 1.02 15.69 4.42
C SER A 305 0.40 14.83 3.31
N GLY A 306 0.02 13.60 3.65
CA GLY A 306 -0.63 12.66 2.74
C GLY A 306 0.28 12.12 1.63
N THR A 307 -0.31 11.37 0.70
CA THR A 307 0.38 10.76 -0.45
C THR A 307 0.38 11.70 -1.64
N SER A 308 1.52 11.83 -2.31
CA SER A 308 1.68 12.68 -3.50
C SER A 308 1.13 11.98 -4.75
N ILE A 309 -0.17 12.18 -5.05
CA ILE A 309 -0.90 11.50 -6.15
C ILE A 309 -0.23 11.72 -7.51
N LYS A 310 0.39 12.89 -7.75
CA LYS A 310 1.12 13.16 -9.00
C LYS A 310 2.21 12.13 -9.33
N MET A 311 2.78 11.47 -8.32
CA MET A 311 3.74 10.39 -8.51
C MET A 311 3.12 9.22 -9.30
N PHE A 312 1.84 8.95 -9.06
CA PHE A 312 1.12 7.88 -9.77
C PHE A 312 0.90 8.26 -11.24
N ASP A 313 0.52 9.52 -11.54
CA ASP A 313 0.42 10.01 -12.93
C ASP A 313 1.74 9.81 -13.69
N PHE A 314 2.86 10.22 -13.08
CA PHE A 314 4.19 10.10 -13.71
C PHE A 314 4.57 8.63 -13.94
N MET A 315 4.43 7.79 -12.93
CA MET A 315 4.76 6.37 -13.03
C MET A 315 3.80 5.62 -13.96
N ALA A 316 2.51 5.97 -13.98
CA ALA A 316 1.54 5.40 -14.92
C ALA A 316 1.88 5.74 -16.39
N ALA A 317 2.43 6.93 -16.65
CA ALA A 317 2.96 7.31 -17.96
C ALA A 317 4.34 6.70 -18.27
N GLY A 318 4.89 5.84 -17.41
CA GLY A 318 6.19 5.20 -17.61
C GLY A 318 7.37 6.18 -17.45
N LEU A 319 7.18 7.32 -16.78
CA LEU A 319 8.26 8.27 -16.54
C LEU A 319 9.13 7.84 -15.35
N PRO A 320 10.46 7.89 -15.44
CA PRO A 320 11.33 7.80 -14.30
C PRO A 320 11.12 9.01 -13.40
N VAL A 321 10.98 8.79 -12.09
CA VAL A 321 10.67 9.85 -11.14
C VAL A 321 11.83 10.07 -10.17
N ILE A 322 12.21 11.33 -9.97
CA ILE A 322 13.11 11.76 -8.90
C ILE A 322 12.30 12.50 -7.85
N ALA A 323 12.33 12.01 -6.63
CA ALA A 323 11.62 12.59 -5.50
C ALA A 323 12.55 12.77 -4.29
N THR A 324 12.20 13.67 -3.39
CA THR A 324 12.75 13.69 -2.02
C THR A 324 12.03 12.67 -1.15
N GLY A 325 12.47 12.48 0.09
CA GLY A 325 11.75 11.65 1.07
C GLY A 325 10.32 12.13 1.30
N ALA A 326 10.10 13.45 1.42
CA ALA A 326 8.77 14.04 1.56
C ALA A 326 7.91 13.84 0.28
N GLY A 327 8.53 14.00 -0.90
CA GLY A 327 7.86 13.81 -2.18
C GLY A 327 7.43 12.36 -2.46
N ALA A 328 8.13 11.38 -1.85
CA ALA A 328 7.85 9.95 -1.99
C ALA A 328 7.05 9.37 -0.81
N ARG A 329 6.55 10.20 0.11
CA ARG A 329 5.77 9.75 1.28
C ARG A 329 4.51 8.98 0.85
N GLY A 330 4.21 7.90 1.57
CA GLY A 330 3.04 7.06 1.33
C GLY A 330 3.17 6.15 0.11
N ILE A 331 4.35 6.09 -0.54
CA ILE A 331 4.61 5.20 -1.66
C ILE A 331 5.52 4.06 -1.23
N ILE A 332 5.05 2.83 -1.41
CA ILE A 332 5.80 1.63 -1.03
C ILE A 332 7.08 1.48 -1.84
N ARG A 333 8.07 0.81 -1.24
CA ARG A 333 9.30 0.43 -1.90
C ARG A 333 9.31 -1.07 -2.14
N THR A 334 9.86 -1.46 -3.27
CA THR A 334 10.03 -2.86 -3.67
C THR A 334 11.49 -3.12 -4.00
N GLY A 335 11.85 -4.39 -4.20
CA GLY A 335 13.20 -4.77 -4.63
C GLY A 335 13.61 -4.21 -6.00
N THR A 336 12.68 -3.63 -6.76
CA THR A 336 12.93 -2.94 -8.02
C THR A 336 13.03 -1.42 -7.83
N ARG A 337 13.85 -0.74 -8.64
CA ARG A 337 14.04 0.70 -8.56
C ARG A 337 12.94 1.43 -9.36
N ALA A 338 11.74 1.53 -8.80
CA ALA A 338 10.59 2.17 -9.44
C ALA A 338 10.70 3.71 -9.51
N PHE A 339 11.44 4.33 -8.60
CA PHE A 339 11.74 5.76 -8.55
C PHE A 339 13.02 6.01 -7.76
N ALA A 340 13.62 7.19 -7.92
CA ALA A 340 14.78 7.61 -7.15
C ALA A 340 14.36 8.50 -5.99
N THR A 341 14.81 8.18 -4.77
CA THR A 341 14.66 9.07 -3.61
C THR A 341 16.03 9.64 -3.27
N VAL A 342 16.14 10.97 -3.34
CA VAL A 342 17.39 11.69 -3.10
C VAL A 342 17.19 12.89 -2.17
N PRO A 343 18.20 13.30 -1.40
CA PRO A 343 18.18 14.60 -0.74
C PRO A 343 18.01 15.73 -1.77
N LEU A 344 17.36 16.82 -1.39
CA LEU A 344 17.08 17.96 -2.29
C LEU A 344 18.36 18.44 -3.02
N ALA A 345 19.48 18.56 -2.32
CA ALA A 345 20.77 18.98 -2.88
C ALA A 345 21.35 18.02 -3.93
N ARG A 346 20.87 16.79 -4.02
CA ARG A 346 21.30 15.79 -5.00
C ARG A 346 20.37 15.67 -6.21
N THR A 347 19.27 16.42 -6.23
CA THR A 347 18.28 16.35 -7.32
C THR A 347 18.92 16.67 -8.67
N GLY A 348 19.78 17.69 -8.77
CA GLY A 348 20.45 18.06 -10.02
C GLY A 348 21.31 16.93 -10.59
N ALA A 349 22.17 16.32 -9.77
CA ALA A 349 22.99 15.19 -10.19
C ALA A 349 22.17 13.97 -10.60
N ALA A 350 21.03 13.73 -9.94
CA ALA A 350 20.10 12.66 -10.32
C ALA A 350 19.40 12.93 -11.67
N VAL A 351 19.01 14.18 -11.94
CA VAL A 351 18.47 14.58 -13.25
C VAL A 351 19.50 14.36 -14.35
N GLU A 352 20.73 14.89 -14.17
CA GLU A 352 21.82 14.75 -15.12
C GLU A 352 22.13 13.28 -15.44
N SER A 353 22.22 12.43 -14.41
CA SER A 353 22.42 10.98 -14.58
C SER A 353 21.29 10.33 -15.39
N LEU A 354 20.02 10.66 -15.11
CA LEU A 354 18.90 10.04 -15.81
C LEU A 354 18.73 10.57 -17.25
N VAL A 355 19.01 11.83 -17.53
CA VAL A 355 18.85 12.36 -18.90
C VAL A 355 19.95 11.87 -19.85
N THR A 356 21.07 11.37 -19.31
CA THR A 356 22.20 10.84 -20.09
C THR A 356 22.17 9.32 -20.27
N ASP A 357 21.35 8.57 -19.51
CA ASP A 357 21.28 7.11 -19.53
C ASP A 357 19.88 6.61 -19.92
N ASP A 358 19.70 6.30 -21.19
CA ASP A 358 18.42 5.85 -21.75
C ASP A 358 17.96 4.51 -21.16
N GLU A 359 18.90 3.60 -20.88
CA GLU A 359 18.55 2.28 -20.36
C GLU A 359 18.08 2.36 -18.91
N VAL A 360 18.75 3.15 -18.08
CA VAL A 360 18.32 3.39 -16.69
C VAL A 360 16.94 4.09 -16.69
N ARG A 361 16.69 5.06 -17.59
CA ARG A 361 15.36 5.68 -17.70
C ARG A 361 14.29 4.67 -18.05
N ARG A 362 14.54 3.85 -19.06
CA ARG A 362 13.60 2.82 -19.54
C ARG A 362 13.28 1.81 -18.43
N LEU A 363 14.30 1.31 -17.73
CA LEU A 363 14.13 0.33 -16.64
C LEU A 363 13.38 0.93 -15.46
N MET A 364 13.71 2.16 -15.04
CA MET A 364 13.04 2.83 -13.93
C MET A 364 11.59 3.17 -14.29
N GLY A 365 11.33 3.67 -15.49
CA GLY A 365 9.97 3.95 -15.97
C GLY A 365 9.10 2.69 -16.02
N ALA A 366 9.62 1.58 -16.54
CA ALA A 366 8.92 0.29 -16.57
C ALA A 366 8.65 -0.24 -15.15
N ALA A 367 9.62 -0.13 -14.23
CA ALA A 367 9.42 -0.51 -12.83
C ALA A 367 8.40 0.38 -12.11
N GLY A 368 8.40 1.69 -12.37
CA GLY A 368 7.41 2.63 -11.86
C GLY A 368 6.01 2.31 -12.36
N ARG A 369 5.85 2.04 -13.65
CA ARG A 369 4.59 1.62 -14.26
C ARG A 369 4.07 0.34 -13.61
N LYS A 370 4.92 -0.68 -13.46
CA LYS A 370 4.55 -1.93 -12.80
C LYS A 370 4.14 -1.71 -11.34
N LEU A 371 4.84 -0.85 -10.60
CA LEU A 371 4.48 -0.52 -9.22
C LEU A 371 3.06 0.06 -9.13
N VAL A 372 2.71 0.98 -10.03
CA VAL A 372 1.36 1.58 -10.07
C VAL A 372 0.33 0.54 -10.46
N GLU A 373 0.57 -0.29 -11.45
CA GLU A 373 -0.35 -1.36 -11.86
C GLU A 373 -0.58 -2.39 -10.76
N ASP A 374 0.45 -2.75 -10.01
CA ASP A 374 0.36 -3.76 -8.95
C ASP A 374 -0.36 -3.24 -7.69
N PHE A 375 -0.15 -1.96 -7.30
CA PHE A 375 -0.53 -1.47 -5.97
C PHE A 375 -1.43 -0.23 -5.98
N TYR A 376 -1.42 0.58 -7.04
CA TYR A 376 -2.07 1.90 -7.07
C TYR A 376 -3.08 2.06 -8.22
N ALA A 377 -3.38 0.99 -8.96
CA ALA A 377 -4.44 1.00 -9.96
C ALA A 377 -5.82 0.86 -9.27
N TRP A 378 -6.75 1.78 -9.53
CA TRP A 378 -8.11 1.72 -9.01
C TRP A 378 -8.82 0.42 -9.39
N GLU A 379 -8.53 -0.11 -10.57
CA GLU A 379 -9.04 -1.38 -11.07
C GLU A 379 -8.65 -2.58 -10.20
N ARG A 380 -7.66 -2.41 -9.31
CA ARG A 380 -7.23 -3.41 -8.31
C ARG A 380 -7.62 -3.03 -6.89
N ILE A 381 -7.53 -1.74 -6.56
CA ILE A 381 -7.82 -1.25 -5.21
C ILE A 381 -9.32 -1.40 -4.91
N SER A 382 -10.19 -1.03 -5.86
CA SER A 382 -11.64 -1.05 -5.64
C SER A 382 -12.17 -2.46 -5.32
N PRO A 383 -11.90 -3.52 -6.10
CA PRO A 383 -12.34 -4.86 -5.76
C PRO A 383 -11.74 -5.38 -4.44
N ARG A 384 -10.50 -4.98 -4.11
CA ARG A 384 -9.88 -5.34 -2.83
C ARG A 384 -10.61 -4.70 -1.66
N ALA A 385 -11.01 -3.45 -1.77
CA ALA A 385 -11.80 -2.77 -0.75
C ALA A 385 -13.17 -3.43 -0.55
N GLY A 386 -13.84 -3.86 -1.62
CA GLY A 386 -15.08 -4.63 -1.52
C GLY A 386 -14.91 -5.92 -0.74
N ARG A 387 -13.83 -6.67 -0.98
CA ARG A 387 -13.51 -7.89 -0.19
C ARG A 387 -13.23 -7.58 1.27
N LEU A 388 -12.56 -6.46 1.57
CA LEU A 388 -12.37 -6.01 2.96
C LEU A 388 -13.71 -5.74 3.64
N PHE A 389 -14.64 -5.07 2.97
CA PHE A 389 -15.98 -4.83 3.52
C PHE A 389 -16.72 -6.14 3.80
N GLN A 390 -16.67 -7.09 2.88
CA GLN A 390 -17.30 -8.41 3.06
C GLN A 390 -16.65 -9.18 4.22
N ALA A 391 -15.31 -9.19 4.32
CA ALA A 391 -14.59 -9.88 5.38
C ALA A 391 -14.90 -9.29 6.77
N PHE A 392 -14.89 -7.97 6.90
CA PHE A 392 -15.19 -7.28 8.16
C PHE A 392 -16.66 -7.32 8.53
N LEU A 393 -17.58 -7.28 7.57
CA LEU A 393 -19.01 -7.48 7.82
C LEU A 393 -19.27 -8.90 8.35
N ARG A 394 -18.65 -9.91 7.75
CA ARG A 394 -18.74 -11.29 8.23
C ARG A 394 -18.15 -11.43 9.64
N ARG A 395 -16.95 -10.89 9.90
CA ARG A 395 -16.37 -10.83 11.24
C ARG A 395 -17.33 -10.22 12.26
N LYS A 396 -18.04 -9.18 11.89
CA LYS A 396 -19.01 -8.50 12.77
C LYS A 396 -20.24 -9.35 13.06
N LEU A 397 -20.77 -10.02 12.05
CA LEU A 397 -22.01 -10.81 12.16
C LEU A 397 -21.79 -12.19 12.78
N GLU A 398 -20.68 -12.86 12.45
CA GLU A 398 -20.39 -14.24 12.87
C GLU A 398 -19.40 -14.34 14.05
N GLY A 399 -18.74 -13.24 14.40
CA GLY A 399 -17.69 -13.20 15.41
C GLY A 399 -16.28 -13.35 14.82
N VAL A 400 -15.28 -13.18 15.69
CA VAL A 400 -13.87 -13.25 15.32
C VAL A 400 -13.38 -14.70 15.43
N ARG A 401 -12.93 -15.29 14.33
CA ARG A 401 -12.31 -16.62 14.32
C ARG A 401 -10.97 -16.62 15.07
N THR A 402 -10.58 -17.77 15.58
CA THR A 402 -9.23 -17.92 16.17
C THR A 402 -8.17 -17.80 15.09
N PHE A 403 -8.33 -18.52 13.97
CA PHE A 403 -7.35 -18.51 12.90
C PHE A 403 -7.92 -18.00 11.58
N THR A 404 -7.07 -17.31 10.81
CA THR A 404 -7.15 -17.23 9.34
C THR A 404 -5.97 -18.00 8.76
N VAL A 405 -6.23 -19.10 8.04
CA VAL A 405 -5.21 -19.83 7.29
C VAL A 405 -4.97 -19.08 5.99
N LEU A 406 -3.73 -18.65 5.75
CA LEU A 406 -3.35 -17.86 4.59
C LEU A 406 -2.47 -18.65 3.64
N VAL A 407 -2.91 -18.78 2.40
CA VAL A 407 -2.28 -19.62 1.37
C VAL A 407 -2.00 -18.81 0.11
N PRO A 408 -0.74 -18.52 -0.22
CA PRO A 408 -0.37 -18.06 -1.56
C PRO A 408 -0.36 -19.25 -2.51
N SER A 409 -0.88 -19.10 -3.75
CA SER A 409 -0.86 -20.17 -4.74
C SER A 409 -0.47 -19.65 -6.13
N TYR A 410 0.24 -20.49 -6.90
CA TYR A 410 0.60 -20.18 -8.28
C TYR A 410 0.80 -21.45 -9.12
N GLU A 411 -0.08 -21.67 -10.12
CA GLU A 411 -0.02 -22.78 -11.10
C GLU A 411 0.05 -24.19 -10.46
N ARG A 412 -0.61 -24.40 -9.30
CA ARG A 412 -0.55 -25.64 -8.53
C ARG A 412 -1.93 -26.12 -8.02
N PRO A 413 -2.93 -26.30 -8.91
CA PRO A 413 -4.30 -26.65 -8.49
C PRO A 413 -4.38 -27.98 -7.72
N ASP A 414 -3.57 -28.99 -8.09
CA ASP A 414 -3.57 -30.31 -7.45
C ASP A 414 -2.97 -30.27 -6.04
N HIS A 415 -1.98 -29.40 -5.81
CA HIS A 415 -1.40 -29.19 -4.49
C HIS A 415 -2.39 -28.50 -3.58
N LEU A 416 -3.03 -27.45 -4.08
CA LEU A 416 -4.07 -26.72 -3.35
C LEU A 416 -5.23 -27.66 -2.96
N GLU A 417 -5.64 -28.58 -3.84
CA GLU A 417 -6.65 -29.59 -3.53
C GLU A 417 -6.22 -30.50 -2.35
N ARG A 418 -4.96 -30.97 -2.33
CA ARG A 418 -4.44 -31.79 -1.22
C ARG A 418 -4.39 -31.01 0.11
N LEU A 419 -3.89 -29.78 0.07
CA LEU A 419 -3.90 -28.91 1.25
C LEU A 419 -5.32 -28.75 1.82
N PHE A 420 -6.32 -28.53 0.96
CA PHE A 420 -7.71 -28.35 1.39
C PHE A 420 -8.28 -29.64 2.02
N GLN A 421 -7.91 -30.83 1.53
CA GLN A 421 -8.27 -32.10 2.18
C GLN A 421 -7.65 -32.18 3.60
N CYS A 422 -6.42 -31.70 3.79
CA CYS A 422 -5.81 -31.63 5.12
C CYS A 422 -6.53 -30.63 6.03
N LEU A 423 -6.98 -29.48 5.49
CA LEU A 423 -7.72 -28.48 6.25
C LEU A 423 -9.12 -28.96 6.67
N VAL A 424 -9.81 -29.71 5.81
CA VAL A 424 -11.08 -30.36 6.15
C VAL A 424 -10.93 -31.32 7.34
N ASN A 425 -9.77 -31.95 7.52
CA ASN A 425 -9.48 -32.91 8.58
C ASN A 425 -8.90 -32.28 9.86
N GLN A 426 -8.81 -30.94 9.96
CA GLN A 426 -8.30 -30.30 11.18
C GLN A 426 -9.21 -30.57 12.39
N GLN A 427 -8.61 -30.80 13.56
CA GLN A 427 -9.32 -30.93 14.83
C GLN A 427 -9.86 -29.58 15.34
N GLU A 428 -9.09 -28.52 15.16
CA GLU A 428 -9.55 -27.15 15.40
C GLU A 428 -10.47 -26.71 14.25
N ARG A 429 -11.65 -26.17 14.59
CA ARG A 429 -12.66 -25.77 13.62
C ARG A 429 -12.91 -24.27 13.56
N ASP A 430 -12.36 -23.51 14.51
CA ASP A 430 -12.55 -22.07 14.58
C ASP A 430 -11.52 -21.33 13.69
N PHE A 431 -11.63 -21.58 12.39
CA PHE A 431 -10.80 -20.94 11.38
C PHE A 431 -11.58 -20.60 10.09
N ASP A 432 -11.06 -19.64 9.37
CA ASP A 432 -11.36 -19.35 7.97
C ASP A 432 -10.10 -19.48 7.11
N VAL A 433 -10.26 -19.47 5.78
CA VAL A 433 -9.17 -19.62 4.83
C VAL A 433 -9.16 -18.45 3.85
N VAL A 434 -7.99 -17.87 3.63
CA VAL A 434 -7.73 -16.86 2.58
C VAL A 434 -6.74 -17.44 1.59
N VAL A 435 -7.14 -17.55 0.32
CA VAL A 435 -6.27 -17.97 -0.79
C VAL A 435 -6.01 -16.80 -1.71
N ILE A 436 -4.76 -16.52 -1.99
CA ILE A 436 -4.33 -15.57 -3.03
C ILE A 436 -3.75 -16.36 -4.19
N ASP A 437 -4.57 -16.57 -5.20
CA ASP A 437 -4.20 -17.35 -6.38
C ASP A 437 -3.70 -16.42 -7.50
N GLN A 438 -2.45 -16.62 -7.88
CA GLN A 438 -1.74 -15.84 -8.89
C GLN A 438 -1.62 -16.63 -10.22
N SER A 439 -2.32 -17.75 -10.35
CA SER A 439 -2.36 -18.60 -11.54
C SER A 439 -2.98 -17.88 -12.74
N ARG A 440 -2.76 -18.41 -13.96
CA ARG A 440 -3.40 -17.88 -15.17
C ARG A 440 -4.90 -18.13 -15.14
N GLU A 441 -5.29 -19.35 -14.78
CA GLU A 441 -6.68 -19.75 -14.63
C GLU A 441 -7.03 -19.91 -13.15
N PRO A 442 -8.20 -19.46 -12.72
CA PRO A 442 -8.63 -19.61 -11.34
C PRO A 442 -8.86 -21.07 -10.98
N TRP A 443 -8.51 -21.45 -9.76
CA TRP A 443 -8.71 -22.81 -9.26
C TRP A 443 -10.19 -23.23 -9.26
N ALA A 444 -10.49 -24.41 -9.81
CA ALA A 444 -11.87 -24.91 -9.95
C ALA A 444 -12.54 -25.27 -8.60
N GLY A 445 -11.73 -25.56 -7.57
CA GLY A 445 -12.24 -25.88 -6.22
C GLY A 445 -12.73 -24.70 -5.40
N ARG A 446 -12.56 -23.45 -5.88
CA ARG A 446 -12.91 -22.22 -5.15
C ARG A 446 -14.38 -22.08 -4.78
N ASP A 447 -15.29 -22.68 -5.58
CA ASP A 447 -16.73 -22.58 -5.39
C ASP A 447 -17.33 -23.80 -4.65
N ARG A 448 -16.46 -24.76 -4.20
CA ARG A 448 -16.88 -25.95 -3.46
C ARG A 448 -17.10 -25.59 -1.99
N ASP A 449 -18.10 -26.21 -1.36
CA ASP A 449 -18.27 -26.18 0.10
C ASP A 449 -17.22 -27.09 0.75
N TRP A 450 -16.27 -26.49 1.48
CA TRP A 450 -15.20 -27.17 2.20
C TRP A 450 -15.51 -27.36 3.70
N GLY A 451 -16.68 -26.90 4.17
CA GLY A 451 -17.06 -26.91 5.59
C GLY A 451 -16.37 -25.84 6.44
N PHE A 452 -15.71 -24.88 5.79
CA PHE A 452 -15.17 -23.66 6.39
C PHE A 452 -15.31 -22.47 5.43
N THR A 453 -15.24 -21.26 5.94
CA THR A 453 -15.32 -20.05 5.11
C THR A 453 -14.06 -19.87 4.28
N LEU A 454 -14.23 -19.72 2.97
CA LEU A 454 -13.16 -19.44 2.02
C LEU A 454 -13.29 -18.03 1.45
N THR A 455 -12.23 -17.24 1.59
CA THR A 455 -12.04 -15.99 0.83
C THR A 455 -11.01 -16.25 -0.26
N TYR A 456 -11.47 -16.40 -1.49
CA TYR A 456 -10.61 -16.67 -2.63
C TYR A 456 -10.39 -15.42 -3.47
N VAL A 457 -9.13 -15.11 -3.76
CA VAL A 457 -8.72 -13.97 -4.59
C VAL A 457 -7.87 -14.45 -5.74
N HIS A 458 -8.38 -14.34 -6.96
CA HIS A 458 -7.61 -14.54 -8.18
C HIS A 458 -7.01 -13.19 -8.63
N THR A 459 -5.70 -13.16 -8.88
CA THR A 459 -4.98 -11.92 -9.21
C THR A 459 -3.80 -12.18 -10.15
N PRO A 460 -3.57 -11.34 -11.16
CA PRO A 460 -2.37 -11.42 -11.99
C PRO A 460 -1.12 -10.80 -11.34
N VAL A 461 -1.25 -10.19 -10.16
CA VAL A 461 -0.11 -9.60 -9.42
C VAL A 461 0.73 -10.72 -8.82
N ARG A 462 1.91 -10.96 -9.37
CA ARG A 462 2.79 -12.06 -8.97
C ARG A 462 3.77 -11.65 -7.89
N GLY A 463 4.19 -12.63 -7.09
CA GLY A 463 5.16 -12.54 -6.01
C GLY A 463 4.62 -13.14 -4.71
N ALA A 464 5.37 -14.04 -4.09
CA ALA A 464 4.93 -14.72 -2.87
C ALA A 464 4.73 -13.75 -1.70
N VAL A 465 5.63 -12.77 -1.57
CA VAL A 465 5.53 -11.72 -0.54
C VAL A 465 4.30 -10.84 -0.76
N LYS A 466 4.04 -10.45 -2.00
CA LYS A 466 2.83 -9.70 -2.38
C LYS A 466 1.55 -10.48 -2.06
N ALA A 467 1.53 -11.78 -2.35
CA ALA A 467 0.38 -12.64 -2.06
C ALA A 467 0.13 -12.74 -0.56
N ARG A 468 1.18 -13.01 0.25
CA ARG A 468 1.04 -13.09 1.70
C ARG A 468 0.58 -11.76 2.31
N ASN A 469 1.11 -10.63 1.84
CA ASN A 469 0.66 -9.32 2.31
C ASN A 469 -0.80 -9.04 1.93
N ALA A 470 -1.18 -9.31 0.68
CA ALA A 470 -2.57 -9.14 0.23
C ALA A 470 -3.55 -10.01 1.01
N GLY A 471 -3.18 -11.26 1.31
CA GLY A 471 -3.99 -12.16 2.13
C GLY A 471 -4.05 -11.72 3.60
N GLY A 472 -2.95 -11.24 4.16
CA GLY A 472 -2.87 -10.74 5.54
C GLY A 472 -3.74 -9.49 5.77
N GLU A 473 -3.93 -8.66 4.75
CA GLU A 473 -4.89 -7.54 4.82
C GLU A 473 -6.35 -8.01 4.90
N LEU A 474 -6.67 -9.15 4.26
CA LEU A 474 -8.00 -9.76 4.29
C LEU A 474 -8.24 -10.64 5.52
N ALA A 475 -7.17 -11.03 6.23
CA ALA A 475 -7.27 -11.84 7.42
C ALA A 475 -8.02 -11.13 8.54
N THR A 476 -9.05 -11.78 9.07
CA THR A 476 -9.89 -11.27 10.16
C THR A 476 -9.83 -12.10 11.44
N GLY A 477 -9.18 -13.27 11.41
CA GLY A 477 -8.89 -14.08 12.59
C GLY A 477 -7.89 -13.40 13.53
N ARG A 478 -7.84 -13.87 14.79
CA ARG A 478 -6.90 -13.36 15.78
C ARG A 478 -5.45 -13.72 15.46
N ILE A 479 -5.25 -14.89 14.83
CA ILE A 479 -3.95 -15.46 14.47
C ILE A 479 -3.98 -15.73 12.97
N ILE A 480 -2.96 -15.32 12.25
CA ILE A 480 -2.73 -15.70 10.85
C ILE A 480 -1.84 -16.94 10.88
N ALA A 481 -2.32 -18.04 10.27
CA ALA A 481 -1.57 -19.27 10.07
C ALA A 481 -1.08 -19.31 8.63
N PHE A 482 0.22 -19.05 8.40
CA PHE A 482 0.84 -19.12 7.10
C PHE A 482 1.17 -20.57 6.74
N THR A 483 0.84 -20.98 5.52
CA THR A 483 1.26 -22.24 4.92
C THR A 483 1.34 -22.09 3.40
N ASP A 484 2.14 -22.94 2.74
CA ASP A 484 2.26 -22.91 1.28
C ASP A 484 1.27 -23.90 0.64
N ASP A 485 0.94 -23.71 -0.64
CA ASP A 485 -0.06 -24.52 -1.36
C ASP A 485 0.34 -26.00 -1.53
N ASP A 486 1.62 -26.33 -1.38
CA ASP A 486 2.18 -27.68 -1.45
C ASP A 486 2.45 -28.33 -0.08
N CYS A 487 1.97 -27.72 0.99
CA CYS A 487 2.07 -28.25 2.35
C CYS A 487 0.91 -29.18 2.72
N GLU A 488 1.18 -30.14 3.60
CA GLU A 488 0.22 -31.10 4.12
C GLU A 488 0.20 -31.03 5.66
N PRO A 489 -0.61 -30.11 6.26
CA PRO A 489 -0.74 -29.99 7.71
C PRO A 489 -1.36 -31.23 8.35
N THR A 490 -0.82 -31.68 9.49
CA THR A 490 -1.42 -32.77 10.25
C THR A 490 -2.76 -32.36 10.87
N PRO A 491 -3.66 -33.29 11.23
CA PRO A 491 -4.96 -32.97 11.82
C PRO A 491 -4.87 -32.16 13.13
N GLY A 492 -3.77 -32.24 13.86
CA GLY A 492 -3.52 -31.50 15.10
C GLY A 492 -2.87 -30.14 14.94
N TRP A 493 -2.51 -29.73 13.73
CA TRP A 493 -1.70 -28.55 13.41
C TRP A 493 -2.19 -27.25 14.07
N LEU A 494 -3.44 -26.87 13.82
CA LEU A 494 -4.01 -25.64 14.39
C LEU A 494 -4.25 -25.76 15.89
N ALA A 495 -4.63 -26.95 16.39
CA ALA A 495 -4.86 -27.18 17.82
C ALA A 495 -3.56 -27.05 18.64
N ALA A 496 -2.43 -27.59 18.12
CA ALA A 496 -1.12 -27.48 18.74
C ALA A 496 -0.64 -26.01 18.77
N ALA A 497 -0.78 -25.28 17.65
CA ALA A 497 -0.47 -23.87 17.61
C ALA A 497 -1.31 -23.06 18.62
N ARG A 498 -2.64 -23.32 18.70
CA ARG A 498 -3.53 -22.65 19.68
C ARG A 498 -3.05 -22.83 21.12
N ALA A 499 -2.54 -24.03 21.48
CA ALA A 499 -2.02 -24.29 22.81
C ALA A 499 -0.82 -23.40 23.16
N CYS A 500 0.02 -23.03 22.18
CA CYS A 500 1.16 -22.15 22.39
C CYS A 500 0.75 -20.69 22.65
N PHE A 501 -0.37 -20.22 22.11
CA PHE A 501 -0.88 -18.85 22.28
C PHE A 501 -1.64 -18.60 23.60
N GLN A 502 -1.49 -19.46 24.61
CA GLN A 502 -2.14 -19.25 25.90
C GLN A 502 -1.48 -18.14 26.75
N SER A 503 -0.19 -17.89 26.55
CA SER A 503 0.49 -16.76 27.18
C SER A 503 0.34 -15.50 26.33
N SER A 504 0.05 -14.37 26.97
CA SER A 504 -0.02 -13.07 26.31
C SER A 504 1.33 -12.54 25.80
N SER A 505 2.44 -13.13 26.23
CA SER A 505 3.79 -12.84 25.72
C SER A 505 4.04 -13.46 24.35
N VAL A 506 3.30 -14.53 23.99
CA VAL A 506 3.45 -15.24 22.72
C VAL A 506 2.66 -14.51 21.63
N ILE A 507 3.39 -13.98 20.65
CA ILE A 507 2.81 -13.23 19.53
C ILE A 507 3.00 -13.91 18.19
N GLY A 508 3.76 -14.99 18.14
CA GLY A 508 3.96 -15.88 17.00
C GLY A 508 4.37 -17.27 17.44
N VAL A 509 4.30 -18.22 16.53
CA VAL A 509 4.75 -19.60 16.75
C VAL A 509 5.39 -20.09 15.47
N GLU A 510 6.60 -20.62 15.53
CA GLU A 510 7.22 -21.36 14.45
C GLU A 510 6.86 -22.84 14.61
N GLY A 511 6.13 -23.41 13.66
CA GLY A 511 5.80 -24.83 13.64
C GLY A 511 6.87 -25.68 12.98
N ARG A 512 6.85 -26.98 13.25
CA ARG A 512 7.77 -27.97 12.65
C ARG A 512 7.40 -28.23 11.19
N VAL A 513 8.41 -28.17 10.31
CA VAL A 513 8.31 -28.54 8.89
C VAL A 513 9.18 -29.76 8.66
N GLU A 514 8.58 -30.86 8.25
CA GLU A 514 9.26 -32.09 7.82
C GLU A 514 9.21 -32.25 6.32
N SER A 515 10.21 -32.89 5.75
CA SER A 515 10.30 -33.17 4.32
C SER A 515 10.82 -34.60 4.09
N ASP A 516 10.57 -35.11 2.90
CA ASP A 516 11.18 -36.35 2.41
C ASP A 516 12.49 -36.08 1.66
N HIS A 517 13.11 -37.12 1.15
CA HIS A 517 14.33 -37.03 0.32
C HIS A 517 15.49 -36.21 0.93
N MET A 518 15.66 -36.22 2.25
CA MET A 518 16.64 -35.40 2.99
C MET A 518 18.09 -35.58 2.50
N ASP A 519 18.45 -36.83 2.07
CA ASP A 519 19.81 -37.21 1.70
C ASP A 519 19.93 -37.53 0.18
N THR A 520 18.99 -37.04 -0.64
CA THR A 520 18.96 -37.36 -2.08
C THR A 520 19.40 -36.13 -2.90
N PRO A 521 20.54 -36.16 -3.63
CA PRO A 521 21.09 -34.98 -4.32
C PRO A 521 20.16 -34.39 -5.39
N ASP A 522 19.33 -35.21 -6.03
CA ASP A 522 18.38 -34.78 -7.08
C ASP A 522 17.14 -34.07 -6.52
N TRP A 523 17.02 -33.97 -5.20
CA TRP A 523 15.89 -33.38 -4.53
C TRP A 523 16.34 -32.23 -3.61
N ARG A 524 15.47 -31.25 -3.42
CA ARG A 524 15.64 -30.17 -2.47
C ARG A 524 14.56 -30.34 -1.38
N PRO A 525 14.92 -30.89 -0.23
CA PRO A 525 14.00 -30.95 0.90
C PRO A 525 13.74 -29.54 1.46
N VAL A 526 12.58 -29.37 2.09
CA VAL A 526 12.18 -28.15 2.80
C VAL A 526 11.85 -28.52 4.23
N SER A 527 12.77 -28.22 5.15
CA SER A 527 12.64 -28.56 6.58
C SER A 527 13.30 -27.52 7.46
N ASN A 528 12.73 -27.27 8.64
CA ASN A 528 13.32 -26.44 9.70
C ASN A 528 13.80 -27.25 10.89
N VAL A 529 13.85 -28.57 10.80
CA VAL A 529 14.37 -29.43 11.85
C VAL A 529 15.86 -29.15 12.08
N GLY A 530 16.23 -28.78 13.30
CA GLY A 530 17.57 -28.31 13.65
C GLY A 530 17.86 -26.84 13.42
N PHE A 531 16.92 -26.08 12.85
CA PHE A 531 17.05 -24.65 12.53
C PHE A 531 15.98 -23.79 13.20
N ALA A 532 15.36 -24.29 14.27
CA ALA A 532 14.34 -23.56 15.02
C ALA A 532 14.84 -22.18 15.49
N GLY A 533 14.03 -21.16 15.29
CA GLY A 533 14.35 -19.76 15.65
C GLY A 533 15.31 -19.05 14.69
N LEU A 534 15.73 -19.69 13.59
CA LEU A 534 16.64 -19.09 12.61
C LEU A 534 15.95 -18.69 11.30
N GLY A 535 15.04 -19.53 10.80
CA GLY A 535 14.47 -19.35 9.46
C GLY A 535 13.07 -18.76 9.43
N PHE A 536 12.21 -19.19 10.36
CA PHE A 536 10.78 -18.80 10.44
C PHE A 536 10.00 -19.10 9.17
N MET A 537 10.20 -20.30 8.60
CA MET A 537 9.60 -20.68 7.31
C MET A 537 8.10 -20.42 7.27
N THR A 538 7.64 -19.64 6.31
CA THR A 538 6.21 -19.36 6.09
C THR A 538 5.40 -20.58 5.65
N ALA A 539 6.04 -21.69 5.35
CA ALA A 539 5.36 -22.97 5.20
C ALA A 539 4.64 -23.42 6.49
N ASN A 540 5.10 -22.93 7.68
CA ASN A 540 4.50 -23.22 8.96
C ASN A 540 4.84 -22.15 10.02
N LEU A 541 4.28 -20.98 9.83
CA LEU A 541 4.46 -19.84 10.74
C LEU A 541 3.11 -19.29 11.17
N PHE A 542 2.98 -18.98 12.45
CA PHE A 542 1.80 -18.32 13.00
C PHE A 542 2.19 -16.95 13.55
N ALA A 543 1.34 -15.98 13.33
CA ALA A 543 1.52 -14.64 13.89
C ALA A 543 0.19 -14.09 14.41
N ALA A 544 0.20 -13.43 15.56
CA ALA A 544 -0.93 -12.62 15.98
C ALA A 544 -1.25 -11.58 14.89
N ASN A 545 -2.51 -11.49 14.50
CA ASN A 545 -2.92 -10.57 13.43
C ASN A 545 -2.56 -9.11 13.77
N ALA A 546 -2.74 -8.70 15.05
CA ALA A 546 -2.29 -7.38 15.51
C ALA A 546 -0.79 -7.14 15.26
N ALA A 547 0.06 -8.13 15.52
CA ALA A 547 1.50 -8.02 15.28
C ALA A 547 1.82 -7.96 13.77
N PHE A 548 1.15 -8.77 12.95
CA PHE A 548 1.30 -8.68 11.50
C PHE A 548 0.93 -7.29 10.96
N GLN A 549 -0.19 -6.74 11.40
CA GLN A 549 -0.63 -5.40 11.01
C GLN A 549 0.34 -4.32 11.52
N HIS A 550 0.84 -4.45 12.75
CA HIS A 550 1.81 -3.51 13.33
C HIS A 550 3.12 -3.48 12.56
N LEU A 551 3.61 -4.65 12.13
CA LEU A 551 4.84 -4.79 11.34
C LEU A 551 4.68 -4.43 9.86
N ASN A 552 3.48 -4.08 9.40
CA ASN A 552 3.16 -3.83 7.98
C ASN A 552 3.40 -5.07 7.09
N GLY A 553 3.22 -6.27 7.65
CA GLY A 553 3.45 -7.54 6.96
C GLY A 553 4.92 -7.80 6.62
N PHE A 554 5.13 -8.54 5.53
CA PHE A 554 6.45 -8.86 4.99
C PHE A 554 7.00 -7.68 4.17
N ASP A 555 8.33 -7.48 4.24
CA ASP A 555 9.00 -6.42 3.47
C ASP A 555 9.13 -6.80 1.99
N LEU A 556 8.50 -6.01 1.13
CA LEU A 556 8.50 -6.21 -0.33
C LEU A 556 9.89 -6.10 -0.98
N MET A 557 10.90 -5.62 -0.26
CA MET A 557 12.29 -5.65 -0.73
C MET A 557 12.81 -7.08 -0.92
N PHE A 558 12.21 -8.07 -0.23
CA PHE A 558 12.57 -9.48 -0.34
C PHE A 558 11.79 -10.24 -1.41
N ASP A 559 10.89 -9.59 -2.17
CA ASP A 559 10.18 -10.21 -3.29
C ASP A 559 11.02 -10.17 -4.60
N GLU A 560 10.64 -11.00 -5.56
CA GLU A 560 11.18 -11.08 -6.93
C GLU A 560 12.73 -11.17 -7.03
N PRO A 561 13.34 -12.31 -6.71
CA PRO A 561 12.78 -13.52 -6.13
C PRO A 561 12.53 -13.37 -4.63
N HIS A 562 11.54 -14.13 -4.10
CA HIS A 562 11.29 -14.17 -2.67
C HIS A 562 12.38 -15.02 -1.98
N PHE A 563 13.02 -14.45 -1.00
CA PHE A 563 14.00 -15.11 -0.16
C PHE A 563 14.33 -14.23 1.06
N ARG A 564 14.36 -14.80 2.26
CA ARG A 564 14.61 -14.11 3.53
C ARG A 564 13.48 -13.22 4.05
N GLU A 565 12.37 -13.13 3.35
CA GLU A 565 11.19 -12.39 3.83
C GLU A 565 10.65 -12.96 5.14
N ASP A 566 10.68 -14.28 5.27
CA ASP A 566 10.26 -15.03 6.45
C ASP A 566 11.22 -14.82 7.62
N THR A 567 12.52 -14.90 7.40
CA THR A 567 13.56 -14.62 8.40
C THR A 567 13.46 -13.16 8.91
N ASP A 568 13.34 -12.18 7.99
CA ASP A 568 13.14 -10.77 8.34
C ASP A 568 11.89 -10.57 9.18
N PHE A 569 10.78 -11.17 8.76
CA PHE A 569 9.50 -11.05 9.45
C PHE A 569 9.55 -11.72 10.83
N GLY A 570 10.09 -12.93 10.95
CA GLY A 570 10.24 -13.64 12.21
C GLY A 570 11.11 -12.88 13.21
N TRP A 571 12.20 -12.26 12.75
CA TRP A 571 13.05 -11.44 13.61
C TRP A 571 12.38 -10.16 14.09
N ARG A 572 11.62 -9.47 13.19
CA ARG A 572 10.81 -8.31 13.60
C ARG A 572 9.68 -8.72 14.57
N LEU A 573 9.11 -9.89 14.36
CA LEU A 573 8.08 -10.43 15.25
C LEU A 573 8.64 -10.67 16.66
N GLN A 574 9.85 -11.26 16.78
CA GLN A 574 10.54 -11.46 18.06
C GLN A 574 10.91 -10.14 18.79
N GLU A 575 10.94 -9.02 18.12
CA GLU A 575 11.13 -7.69 18.76
C GLU A 575 9.87 -7.24 19.52
N LEU A 576 8.71 -7.79 19.16
CA LEU A 576 7.43 -7.47 19.80
C LEU A 576 7.06 -8.43 20.94
N GLY A 577 7.55 -9.68 20.92
CA GLY A 577 7.24 -10.68 21.93
C GLY A 577 7.83 -12.06 21.62
N GLU A 578 7.37 -13.08 22.32
CA GLU A 578 7.88 -14.43 22.18
C GLU A 578 7.37 -15.13 20.91
N VAL A 579 8.26 -15.88 20.24
CA VAL A 579 7.95 -16.73 19.09
C VAL A 579 8.55 -18.12 19.34
N PRO A 580 7.89 -18.97 20.16
CA PRO A 580 8.38 -20.31 20.47
C PRO A 580 8.29 -21.24 19.24
N TYR A 581 9.15 -22.26 19.24
CA TYR A 581 9.06 -23.40 18.32
C TYR A 581 8.09 -24.44 18.88
N CYS A 582 7.17 -24.93 18.04
CA CYS A 582 6.15 -25.92 18.41
C CYS A 582 6.32 -27.18 17.56
N GLU A 583 6.85 -28.25 18.15
CA GLU A 583 7.05 -29.52 17.44
C GLU A 583 5.74 -30.19 17.02
N ASP A 584 4.69 -30.06 17.83
CA ASP A 584 3.38 -30.66 17.58
C ASP A 584 2.57 -29.94 16.50
N ALA A 585 2.88 -28.67 16.22
CA ALA A 585 2.32 -27.98 15.08
C ALA A 585 3.06 -28.39 13.80
N LEU A 586 2.76 -29.58 13.31
CA LEU A 586 3.52 -30.26 12.25
C LEU A 586 2.88 -30.08 10.88
N VAL A 587 3.73 -29.70 9.92
CA VAL A 587 3.42 -29.66 8.48
C VAL A 587 4.43 -30.54 7.73
N PHE A 588 3.96 -31.40 6.84
CA PHE A 588 4.79 -32.07 5.87
C PHE A 588 4.88 -31.23 4.59
N HIS A 589 6.10 -31.00 4.12
CA HIS A 589 6.38 -30.28 2.88
C HIS A 589 7.14 -31.21 1.92
N PRO A 590 6.53 -31.67 0.81
CA PRO A 590 7.20 -32.53 -0.14
C PRO A 590 8.46 -31.89 -0.70
N ALA A 591 9.53 -32.66 -0.85
CA ALA A 591 10.76 -32.18 -1.47
C ALA A 591 10.53 -31.81 -2.95
N HIS A 592 11.23 -30.80 -3.42
CA HIS A 592 11.21 -30.40 -4.82
C HIS A 592 12.29 -31.12 -5.62
N ARG A 593 11.92 -31.67 -6.78
CA ARG A 593 12.88 -32.27 -7.69
C ARG A 593 13.70 -31.21 -8.40
N ARG A 594 15.03 -31.41 -8.51
CA ARG A 594 15.98 -30.48 -9.14
C ARG A 594 16.07 -30.68 -10.67
N ASP A 595 14.96 -30.96 -11.34
CA ASP A 595 14.88 -31.22 -12.78
C ASP A 595 14.41 -29.99 -13.58
N SER A 596 14.09 -28.90 -12.92
CA SER A 596 13.69 -27.63 -13.55
C SER A 596 14.77 -26.57 -13.41
N GLU A 597 14.81 -25.61 -14.34
CA GLU A 597 15.69 -24.44 -14.26
C GLU A 597 15.49 -23.66 -12.95
N ARG A 598 14.26 -23.56 -12.47
CA ARG A 598 13.91 -22.87 -11.21
C ARG A 598 14.56 -23.53 -9.99
N GLU A 599 14.66 -24.85 -9.95
CA GLU A 599 15.21 -25.61 -8.84
C GLU A 599 16.70 -25.93 -9.00
N SER A 600 17.33 -25.49 -10.10
CA SER A 600 18.76 -25.64 -10.32
C SER A 600 19.56 -24.87 -9.24
N SER A 601 20.73 -25.42 -8.86
CA SER A 601 21.61 -24.78 -7.88
C SER A 601 22.06 -23.39 -8.32
N GLU A 602 22.28 -23.20 -9.64
CA GLU A 602 22.65 -21.90 -10.20
C GLU A 602 21.54 -20.86 -10.00
N THR A 603 20.28 -21.16 -10.36
CA THR A 603 19.16 -20.25 -10.19
C THR A 603 18.91 -19.96 -8.72
N ARG A 604 18.95 -20.98 -7.86
CA ARG A 604 18.74 -20.84 -6.42
C ARG A 604 19.84 -20.01 -5.75
N SER A 605 21.08 -20.12 -6.18
CA SER A 605 22.19 -19.31 -5.63
C SER A 605 22.01 -17.82 -5.85
N ARG A 606 21.29 -17.39 -6.89
CA ARG A 606 20.98 -15.97 -7.16
C ARG A 606 20.12 -15.33 -6.05
N PHE A 607 19.40 -16.15 -5.28
CA PHE A 607 18.55 -15.67 -4.17
C PHE A 607 19.38 -15.06 -3.03
N PHE A 608 20.65 -15.46 -2.91
CA PHE A 608 21.58 -14.89 -1.91
C PHE A 608 21.85 -13.39 -2.10
N GLU A 609 21.44 -12.77 -3.20
CA GLU A 609 21.41 -11.30 -3.30
C GLU A 609 20.58 -10.66 -2.17
N LYS A 610 19.56 -11.36 -1.68
CA LYS A 610 18.67 -10.86 -0.61
C LYS A 610 19.32 -10.90 0.77
N ASP A 611 20.33 -11.74 0.97
CA ASP A 611 21.10 -11.76 2.21
C ASP A 611 21.77 -10.40 2.50
N ALA A 612 22.13 -9.64 1.45
CA ALA A 612 22.65 -8.28 1.61
C ALA A 612 21.62 -7.33 2.26
N ILE A 613 20.33 -7.47 1.89
CA ILE A 613 19.25 -6.68 2.52
C ILE A 613 19.07 -7.12 3.97
N LEU A 614 19.03 -8.43 4.22
CA LEU A 614 18.87 -8.97 5.56
C LEU A 614 20.02 -8.52 6.49
N TYR A 615 21.25 -8.58 6.01
CA TYR A 615 22.42 -8.07 6.75
C TYR A 615 22.30 -6.57 7.03
N LYS A 616 21.91 -5.78 6.04
CA LYS A 616 21.70 -4.32 6.21
C LYS A 616 20.68 -4.00 7.31
N LYS A 617 19.59 -4.75 7.36
CA LYS A 617 18.49 -4.54 8.32
C LYS A 617 18.84 -5.07 9.72
N HIS A 618 19.52 -6.21 9.79
CA HIS A 618 19.75 -6.96 11.03
C HIS A 618 21.21 -7.41 11.19
N PRO A 619 22.19 -6.50 11.19
CA PRO A 619 23.62 -6.87 11.13
C PRO A 619 24.06 -7.80 12.27
N ALA A 620 23.60 -7.54 13.50
CA ALA A 620 23.96 -8.36 14.66
C ALA A 620 23.35 -9.77 14.61
N ARG A 621 22.06 -9.87 14.24
CA ARG A 621 21.35 -11.16 14.13
C ARG A 621 21.83 -11.96 12.92
N TYR A 622 22.14 -11.31 11.83
CA TYR A 622 22.68 -11.98 10.64
C TYR A 622 23.98 -12.71 10.94
N MET A 623 24.81 -12.17 11.84
CA MET A 623 26.04 -12.82 12.28
C MET A 623 25.78 -14.18 12.96
N THR A 624 24.64 -14.38 13.62
CA THR A 624 24.33 -15.66 14.24
C THR A 624 24.10 -16.77 13.22
N ILE A 625 23.56 -16.43 12.04
CA ILE A 625 23.39 -17.37 10.94
C ILE A 625 24.76 -17.85 10.42
N PHE A 626 25.78 -16.98 10.36
CA PHE A 626 27.14 -17.36 9.93
C PHE A 626 27.82 -18.38 10.86
N HIS A 627 27.37 -18.46 12.12
CA HIS A 627 27.92 -19.41 13.08
C HIS A 627 27.10 -20.71 13.18
N ALA A 628 25.94 -20.77 12.51
CA ALA A 628 25.13 -21.98 12.49
C ALA A 628 25.75 -23.05 11.56
N GLU A 629 25.72 -24.30 11.97
CA GLU A 629 26.15 -25.41 11.10
C GLU A 629 25.31 -25.46 9.83
N GLY A 630 25.96 -25.74 8.68
CA GLY A 630 25.31 -25.85 7.38
C GLY A 630 24.84 -24.50 6.79
N HIS A 631 25.39 -23.40 7.27
CA HIS A 631 25.02 -22.08 6.73
C HIS A 631 25.38 -21.94 5.24
N TRP A 632 24.54 -21.21 4.51
CA TRP A 632 24.63 -21.00 3.07
C TRP A 632 25.93 -20.33 2.58
N HIS A 633 26.68 -19.61 3.44
CA HIS A 633 27.96 -19.01 3.05
C HIS A 633 29.02 -20.02 2.55
N GLN A 634 28.80 -21.30 2.88
CA GLN A 634 29.59 -22.44 2.35
C GLN A 634 29.09 -22.94 0.99
N THR A 635 27.90 -22.49 0.56
CA THR A 635 27.30 -22.91 -0.70
C THR A 635 28.01 -22.25 -1.89
N GLU A 636 28.27 -23.02 -2.93
CA GLU A 636 28.83 -22.49 -4.17
C GLU A 636 27.97 -21.33 -4.71
N GLY A 637 28.63 -20.24 -5.11
CA GLY A 637 27.97 -19.05 -5.63
C GLY A 637 27.41 -18.09 -4.57
N PHE A 638 27.46 -18.41 -3.26
CA PHE A 638 26.98 -17.53 -2.22
C PHE A 638 27.65 -16.14 -2.27
N TRP A 639 28.99 -16.10 -2.15
CA TRP A 639 29.70 -14.82 -2.05
C TRP A 639 29.52 -13.94 -3.29
N SER A 640 29.60 -14.51 -4.49
CA SER A 640 29.42 -13.75 -5.74
C SER A 640 28.01 -13.13 -5.83
N ASN A 641 27.00 -13.84 -5.40
CA ASN A 641 25.61 -13.33 -5.40
C ASN A 641 25.38 -12.33 -4.26
N PHE A 642 25.98 -12.57 -3.09
CA PHE A 642 25.91 -11.66 -1.95
C PHE A 642 26.58 -10.31 -2.26
N GLU A 643 27.79 -10.31 -2.89
CA GLU A 643 28.48 -9.11 -3.37
C GLU A 643 27.66 -8.34 -4.40
N ARG A 644 27.00 -9.06 -5.34
CA ARG A 644 26.10 -8.46 -6.32
C ARG A 644 24.90 -7.79 -5.64
N GLY A 645 24.32 -8.44 -4.65
CA GLY A 645 23.26 -7.87 -3.82
C GLY A 645 23.72 -6.65 -3.03
N ALA A 646 24.93 -6.71 -2.45
CA ALA A 646 25.52 -5.60 -1.72
C ALA A 646 25.69 -4.35 -2.61
N ALA A 647 26.19 -4.52 -3.82
CA ALA A 647 26.31 -3.44 -4.81
C ALA A 647 24.91 -2.89 -5.22
N LYS A 648 23.97 -3.78 -5.51
CA LYS A 648 22.60 -3.43 -5.93
C LYS A 648 21.85 -2.61 -4.87
N TYR A 649 21.98 -2.99 -3.60
CA TYR A 649 21.25 -2.38 -2.48
C TYR A 649 22.07 -1.38 -1.66
N ASN A 650 23.27 -1.07 -2.12
CA ASN A 650 24.24 -0.17 -1.46
C ASN A 650 24.47 -0.57 0.02
N VAL A 651 25.04 -1.75 0.20
CA VAL A 651 25.34 -2.34 1.51
C VAL A 651 26.85 -2.53 1.63
N ASP A 652 27.44 -2.03 2.71
CA ASP A 652 28.83 -2.33 3.05
C ASP A 652 28.96 -3.70 3.70
N ILE A 653 29.56 -4.64 2.99
CA ILE A 653 29.81 -6.01 3.46
C ILE A 653 31.29 -6.27 3.76
N THR A 654 32.14 -5.24 3.73
CA THR A 654 33.59 -5.34 4.02
C THR A 654 33.86 -6.10 5.33
N PRO A 655 33.13 -5.82 6.45
CA PRO A 655 33.37 -6.54 7.70
C PRO A 655 33.12 -8.04 7.64
N LEU A 656 32.20 -8.48 6.75
CA LEU A 656 31.93 -9.91 6.55
C LEU A 656 33.00 -10.56 5.67
N LEU A 657 33.42 -9.87 4.60
CA LEU A 657 34.44 -10.37 3.70
C LEU A 657 35.76 -10.57 4.43
N GLU A 658 36.22 -9.58 5.21
CA GLU A 658 37.44 -9.66 6.01
C GLU A 658 37.45 -10.80 7.02
N ARG A 659 36.28 -11.13 7.56
CA ARG A 659 36.14 -12.16 8.62
C ARG A 659 35.93 -13.57 8.08
N PHE A 660 35.25 -13.75 6.96
CA PHE A 660 34.73 -15.06 6.54
C PHE A 660 35.15 -15.50 5.16
N ARG A 661 35.60 -14.60 4.25
CA ARG A 661 35.96 -14.99 2.87
C ARG A 661 37.21 -15.83 2.78
N ASP A 662 38.21 -15.53 3.64
CA ASP A 662 39.54 -16.17 3.61
C ASP A 662 39.65 -17.37 4.57
N VAL A 663 38.58 -17.79 5.19
CA VAL A 663 38.54 -19.07 5.88
C VAL A 663 38.42 -20.16 4.81
N SER A 664 39.55 -20.42 4.13
CA SER A 664 39.71 -21.60 3.29
C SER A 664 39.47 -22.81 4.19
N PHE A 665 38.34 -23.50 3.97
CA PHE A 665 38.03 -24.75 4.63
C PHE A 665 39.15 -25.73 4.30
N GLY A 666 39.99 -26.01 5.29
CA GLY A 666 40.96 -27.07 5.23
C GLY A 666 40.25 -28.35 4.86
N SER A 667 40.76 -28.97 3.81
CA SER A 667 40.39 -30.26 3.23
C SER A 667 40.06 -31.34 4.23
#